data_0f31140cc1fe05fc50831ebc519c612b
#
_entry.id   0f31140cc1fe05fc50831ebc519c612b
#
_cell.length_a   1.000
_cell.length_b   1.000
_cell.length_c   1.000
_cell.angle_alpha   90.00
_cell.angle_beta   90.00
_cell.angle_gamma   90.00
#
_symmetry.space_group_name_H-M   'P 1'
#
loop_
_entity.id
_entity.type
_entity.pdbx_description
1 polymer ?
#
loop_
_entity_poly.entity_id
_entity_poly.type
_entity_poly.pdbx_seq_one_letter_code
_entity_poly.pdbx_strand_id
1 'polypeptide(L)'
;MQFSFKKVVPHLVVIVLLMIASVSYFSPVLSGKTIYQSDIVQHNAMAKELRDFRKINDAETYWTDSAFGGMPTYQLGARYPHNYIKTLDETLRFLPRPADYLFLYFIGIYILFLVLKLDYKIAFLGALAFGFSTYLIIILGVGHNAKAHAIAYMPLVLSGIILTFRKRYVWGFLLTSVAMALELTANHIQMTYYLLLLVLCLGVSYLIEAIKSKTLTHYFTSVGIMVLGVMLSLGLNATNLLATKEYADTSTRGPSDLTINPDTSPKLDTDGLDYDYITTYSYGKLETFNLLVPRFMGGGSSEPFPENSATQDALLKMGASPQQAKDTLYQIPLYWGDQPIVAAPAYVGAVIVFLATLGLFLIQGRVKWWLLSGFVLSLLLSWGKNFSILTDFFIDYVPLYNKFRAVSSIQVIIELVLPIMAVLGLHHFFKSTTSLQKKKTSLLYTTSIIGGLLVVFILFKNALFSFVSPYDGEIIEAMGAPFMDAIREDRTTLLVNDSLRSLVFVVLAAFTLWLYSTKKFKQTLTVAVLTALVVFDLVGVDRRYVNSEDFVNRRVMEQPFQKTAATLQLEKETGRYRVYDAANNAFNSAEVSYTNSSIGGYHAAKPRRMQDIADFYINQGDISMLNMLNVRFILTRSKNGAVIGQRNPYTNGNAWFVENVLMVETADAEITQLDSINTKKTAIVHKEFLPYLPIADIQRDSTATINL
;
A
#
# COMPACT_ATOMS: atom_id res chain seq x y z
N MET A 1 -21.26 15.08 -35.44
CA MET A 1 -20.65 16.11 -34.59
C MET A 1 -19.52 16.75 -35.36
N GLN A 2 -19.61 18.06 -35.68
CA GLN A 2 -18.47 18.76 -36.26
C GLN A 2 -17.36 18.87 -35.20
N PHE A 3 -16.20 18.30 -35.50
CA PHE A 3 -15.04 18.32 -34.63
C PHE A 3 -14.48 19.76 -34.56
N SER A 4 -14.64 20.43 -33.43
CA SER A 4 -14.14 21.81 -33.28
C SER A 4 -12.80 21.76 -32.55
N PHE A 5 -11.70 21.96 -33.24
CA PHE A 5 -10.33 22.01 -32.70
C PHE A 5 -10.20 23.00 -31.52
N LYS A 6 -10.88 24.13 -31.57
CA LYS A 6 -10.93 25.13 -30.48
C LYS A 6 -11.45 24.58 -29.16
N LYS A 7 -12.28 23.52 -29.16
CA LYS A 7 -12.77 22.90 -27.94
C LYS A 7 -11.80 21.87 -27.36
N VAL A 8 -10.92 21.32 -28.17
CA VAL A 8 -9.95 20.29 -27.75
C VAL A 8 -8.67 20.89 -27.21
N VAL A 9 -8.22 22.02 -27.76
CA VAL A 9 -6.98 22.71 -27.36
C VAL A 9 -6.85 22.93 -25.85
N PRO A 10 -7.87 23.41 -25.10
CA PRO A 10 -7.74 23.59 -23.65
C PRO A 10 -7.44 22.28 -22.90
N HIS A 11 -8.00 21.16 -23.36
CA HIS A 11 -7.76 19.85 -22.74
C HIS A 11 -6.35 19.33 -23.05
N LEU A 12 -5.85 19.53 -24.28
CA LEU A 12 -4.46 19.21 -24.63
C LEU A 12 -3.46 20.01 -23.81
N VAL A 13 -3.73 21.30 -23.61
CA VAL A 13 -2.89 22.14 -22.73
C VAL A 13 -2.88 21.61 -21.31
N VAL A 14 -4.03 21.22 -20.77
CA VAL A 14 -4.12 20.62 -19.42
C VAL A 14 -3.32 19.32 -19.35
N ILE A 15 -3.46 18.43 -20.33
CA ILE A 15 -2.71 17.16 -20.36
C ILE A 15 -1.19 17.43 -20.35
N VAL A 16 -0.71 18.35 -21.16
CA VAL A 16 0.70 18.74 -21.18
C VAL A 16 1.15 19.34 -19.85
N LEU A 17 0.33 20.19 -19.22
CA LEU A 17 0.64 20.75 -17.89
C LEU A 17 0.69 19.67 -16.80
N LEU A 18 -0.21 18.68 -16.83
CA LEU A 18 -0.19 17.56 -15.89
C LEU A 18 1.04 16.66 -16.10
N MET A 19 1.44 16.44 -17.35
CA MET A 19 2.68 15.74 -17.68
C MET A 19 3.91 16.48 -17.18
N ILE A 20 3.97 17.81 -17.41
CA ILE A 20 5.05 18.66 -16.89
C ILE A 20 5.07 18.62 -15.35
N ALA A 21 3.94 18.73 -14.69
CA ALA A 21 3.84 18.67 -13.23
C ALA A 21 4.39 17.34 -12.68
N SER A 22 4.04 16.22 -13.31
CA SER A 22 4.51 14.88 -12.94
C SER A 22 6.04 14.75 -13.08
N VAL A 23 6.58 15.12 -14.24
CA VAL A 23 8.02 15.04 -14.50
C VAL A 23 8.82 16.06 -13.67
N SER A 24 8.26 17.27 -13.42
CA SER A 24 8.92 18.29 -12.60
C SER A 24 9.03 17.87 -11.12
N TYR A 25 8.01 17.20 -10.58
CA TYR A 25 8.06 16.69 -9.22
C TYR A 25 9.17 15.64 -9.08
N PHE A 26 9.24 14.69 -10.01
CA PHE A 26 10.23 13.62 -10.05
C PHE A 26 11.39 13.95 -11.03
N SER A 27 11.81 15.19 -11.08
CA SER A 27 12.81 15.69 -12.06
C SER A 27 14.13 14.92 -12.12
N PRO A 28 14.68 14.26 -11.05
CA PRO A 28 15.91 13.49 -11.17
C PRO A 28 15.84 12.34 -12.17
N VAL A 29 14.63 11.86 -12.56
CA VAL A 29 14.50 10.82 -13.60
C VAL A 29 15.01 11.30 -14.96
N LEU A 30 14.96 12.62 -15.24
CA LEU A 30 15.48 13.19 -16.47
C LEU A 30 17.01 13.12 -16.59
N SER A 31 17.70 13.03 -15.44
CA SER A 31 19.15 12.83 -15.37
C SER A 31 19.55 11.34 -15.27
N GLY A 32 18.61 10.41 -15.56
CA GLY A 32 18.87 8.98 -15.53
C GLY A 32 18.94 8.37 -14.12
N LYS A 33 18.58 9.12 -13.09
CA LYS A 33 18.44 8.58 -11.74
C LYS A 33 17.11 7.85 -11.57
N THR A 34 17.04 6.98 -10.58
CA THR A 34 15.82 6.29 -10.17
C THR A 34 15.59 6.48 -8.68
N ILE A 35 14.32 6.50 -8.24
CA ILE A 35 14.00 6.57 -6.83
C ILE A 35 14.41 5.26 -6.14
N TYR A 36 15.01 5.36 -4.95
CA TYR A 36 15.32 4.19 -4.13
C TYR A 36 14.02 3.69 -3.48
N GLN A 37 13.66 2.44 -3.77
CA GLN A 37 12.45 1.81 -3.27
C GLN A 37 12.83 0.47 -2.64
N SER A 38 12.78 0.36 -1.32
CA SER A 38 13.18 -0.85 -0.59
C SER A 38 12.43 -2.10 -1.05
N ASP A 39 11.11 -2.01 -1.21
CA ASP A 39 10.28 -3.13 -1.68
C ASP A 39 10.67 -3.58 -3.10
N ILE A 40 11.05 -2.66 -3.97
CA ILE A 40 11.49 -2.98 -5.33
C ILE A 40 12.88 -3.63 -5.32
N VAL A 41 13.77 -3.24 -4.40
CA VAL A 41 15.05 -3.91 -4.17
C VAL A 41 14.82 -5.38 -3.82
N GLN A 42 13.95 -5.66 -2.85
CA GLN A 42 13.60 -7.02 -2.44
C GLN A 42 12.93 -7.81 -3.56
N HIS A 43 11.94 -7.21 -4.24
CA HIS A 43 11.30 -7.83 -5.40
C HIS A 43 12.31 -8.15 -6.51
N ASN A 44 13.22 -7.23 -6.82
CA ASN A 44 14.25 -7.43 -7.83
C ASN A 44 15.19 -8.57 -7.48
N ALA A 45 15.47 -8.78 -6.20
CA ALA A 45 16.29 -9.89 -5.75
C ALA A 45 15.60 -11.23 -5.97
N MET A 46 14.35 -11.39 -5.51
CA MET A 46 13.58 -12.62 -5.70
C MET A 46 13.29 -12.93 -7.17
N ALA A 47 13.04 -11.90 -7.98
CA ALA A 47 12.74 -12.06 -9.40
C ALA A 47 13.99 -12.20 -10.30
N LYS A 48 15.20 -12.23 -9.72
CA LYS A 48 16.44 -12.27 -10.51
C LYS A 48 16.56 -13.55 -11.33
N GLU A 49 16.35 -14.71 -10.71
CA GLU A 49 16.41 -16.01 -11.38
C GLU A 49 15.45 -16.08 -12.56
N LEU A 50 14.20 -15.64 -12.38
CA LEU A 50 13.20 -15.52 -13.45
C LEU A 50 13.68 -14.63 -14.61
N ARG A 51 14.27 -13.49 -14.31
CA ARG A 51 14.79 -12.56 -15.32
C ARG A 51 15.99 -13.13 -16.06
N ASP A 52 16.88 -13.79 -15.35
CA ASP A 52 18.06 -14.41 -15.94
C ASP A 52 17.67 -15.59 -16.82
N PHE A 53 16.71 -16.41 -16.38
CA PHE A 53 16.15 -17.51 -17.19
C PHE A 53 15.58 -17.00 -18.52
N ARG A 54 14.80 -15.90 -18.48
CA ARG A 54 14.24 -15.28 -19.69
C ARG A 54 15.33 -14.82 -20.68
N LYS A 55 16.42 -14.24 -20.15
CA LYS A 55 17.52 -13.74 -21.00
C LYS A 55 18.28 -14.88 -21.68
N ILE A 56 18.42 -16.02 -20.99
CA ILE A 56 19.21 -17.15 -21.49
C ILE A 56 18.37 -18.01 -22.43
N ASN A 57 17.09 -18.27 -22.11
CA ASN A 57 16.27 -19.27 -22.77
C ASN A 57 15.23 -18.70 -23.75
N ASP A 58 15.06 -17.36 -23.78
CA ASP A 58 13.98 -16.67 -24.50
C ASP A 58 12.58 -17.28 -24.20
N ALA A 59 12.39 -17.76 -22.98
CA ALA A 59 11.21 -18.47 -22.52
C ALA A 59 10.80 -17.97 -21.12
N GLU A 60 9.58 -18.34 -20.69
CA GLU A 60 9.08 -18.03 -19.34
C GLU A 60 9.27 -19.25 -18.42
N THR A 61 9.54 -18.98 -17.14
CA THR A 61 9.45 -19.99 -16.08
C THR A 61 8.42 -19.55 -15.04
N TYR A 62 7.60 -20.49 -14.60
CA TYR A 62 6.56 -20.27 -13.59
C TYR A 62 6.98 -20.79 -12.21
N TRP A 63 8.26 -21.13 -12.05
CA TRP A 63 8.86 -21.57 -10.79
C TRP A 63 10.21 -20.92 -10.57
N THR A 64 10.55 -20.65 -9.30
CA THR A 64 11.89 -20.22 -8.86
C THR A 64 12.34 -21.06 -7.68
N ASP A 65 13.63 -21.41 -7.64
CA ASP A 65 14.28 -22.08 -6.52
C ASP A 65 14.96 -21.09 -5.57
N SER A 66 15.03 -19.82 -5.96
CA SER A 66 15.82 -18.79 -5.24
C SER A 66 15.20 -18.34 -3.93
N ALA A 67 13.90 -18.57 -3.68
CA ALA A 67 13.20 -18.09 -2.50
C ALA A 67 12.31 -19.15 -1.87
N PHE A 68 12.18 -19.14 -0.54
CA PHE A 68 11.33 -20.02 0.28
C PHE A 68 11.49 -21.52 -0.01
N GLY A 69 12.69 -21.94 -0.44
CA GLY A 69 12.94 -23.32 -0.83
C GLY A 69 12.30 -23.75 -2.14
N GLY A 70 11.70 -22.82 -2.85
CA GLY A 70 10.97 -22.97 -4.10
C GLY A 70 9.54 -22.40 -4.03
N MET A 71 9.16 -21.58 -5.01
CA MET A 71 7.81 -21.01 -5.10
C MET A 71 7.41 -20.69 -6.55
N PRO A 72 6.09 -20.61 -6.84
CA PRO A 72 5.62 -20.10 -8.12
C PRO A 72 6.02 -18.64 -8.35
N THR A 73 6.34 -18.30 -9.61
CA THR A 73 6.73 -16.92 -9.99
C THR A 73 5.53 -15.99 -10.26
N TYR A 74 4.31 -16.45 -10.03
CA TYR A 74 3.07 -15.73 -10.34
C TYR A 74 3.04 -14.31 -9.76
N GLN A 75 3.59 -14.13 -8.56
CA GLN A 75 3.69 -12.83 -7.87
C GLN A 75 5.06 -12.15 -8.04
N LEU A 76 5.99 -12.77 -8.79
CA LEU A 76 7.33 -12.25 -9.04
C LEU A 76 7.49 -11.66 -10.46
N GLY A 77 6.37 -11.32 -11.10
CA GLY A 77 6.36 -10.70 -12.41
C GLY A 77 6.37 -11.69 -13.58
N ALA A 78 5.78 -12.88 -13.41
CA ALA A 78 5.52 -13.83 -14.49
C ALA A 78 4.78 -13.16 -15.66
N ARG A 79 5.14 -13.54 -16.89
CA ARG A 79 4.53 -13.05 -18.11
C ARG A 79 3.67 -14.14 -18.71
N TYR A 80 2.45 -13.77 -19.08
CA TYR A 80 1.51 -14.68 -19.72
C TYR A 80 1.36 -14.33 -21.19
N PRO A 81 1.27 -15.33 -22.09
CA PRO A 81 1.00 -15.10 -23.50
C PRO A 81 -0.31 -14.34 -23.70
N HIS A 82 -0.38 -13.52 -24.75
CA HIS A 82 -1.60 -12.82 -25.18
C HIS A 82 -2.24 -11.88 -24.13
N ASN A 83 -1.48 -11.39 -23.16
CA ASN A 83 -1.97 -10.40 -22.20
C ASN A 83 -1.95 -8.98 -22.81
N TYR A 84 -2.88 -8.71 -23.73
CA TYR A 84 -2.99 -7.43 -24.45
C TYR A 84 -3.34 -6.26 -23.55
N ILE A 85 -4.05 -6.50 -22.43
CA ILE A 85 -4.35 -5.47 -21.44
C ILE A 85 -3.06 -4.96 -20.78
N LYS A 86 -2.12 -5.85 -20.46
CA LYS A 86 -0.82 -5.46 -19.93
C LYS A 86 -0.02 -4.63 -20.93
N THR A 87 -0.06 -4.98 -22.21
CA THR A 87 0.58 -4.19 -23.28
C THR A 87 -0.04 -2.79 -23.38
N LEU A 88 -1.36 -2.69 -23.29
CA LEU A 88 -2.06 -1.39 -23.26
C LEU A 88 -1.63 -0.57 -22.03
N ASP A 89 -1.58 -1.17 -20.86
CA ASP A 89 -1.14 -0.55 -19.62
C ASP A 89 0.31 -0.03 -19.73
N GLU A 90 1.23 -0.84 -20.23
CA GLU A 90 2.64 -0.45 -20.45
C GLU A 90 2.74 0.72 -21.42
N THR A 91 1.87 0.77 -22.44
CA THR A 91 1.81 1.89 -23.41
C THR A 91 1.30 3.18 -22.75
N LEU A 92 0.32 3.09 -21.84
CA LEU A 92 -0.21 4.25 -21.11
C LEU A 92 0.81 4.81 -20.12
N ARG A 93 1.70 3.98 -19.60
CA ARG A 93 2.77 4.33 -18.66
C ARG A 93 4.09 4.65 -19.37
N PHE A 94 4.05 5.51 -20.38
CA PHE A 94 5.20 5.85 -21.23
C PHE A 94 6.24 6.78 -20.57
N LEU A 95 5.90 7.44 -19.45
CA LEU A 95 6.84 8.28 -18.71
C LEU A 95 7.78 7.46 -17.83
N PRO A 96 8.97 7.99 -17.49
CA PRO A 96 9.87 7.33 -16.54
C PRO A 96 9.23 7.17 -15.16
N ARG A 97 9.43 6.00 -14.52
CA ARG A 97 8.94 5.75 -13.16
C ARG A 97 9.71 6.58 -12.13
N PRO A 98 9.00 7.18 -11.13
CA PRO A 98 7.58 7.05 -10.79
C PRO A 98 6.66 8.12 -11.40
N ALA A 99 7.17 8.98 -12.28
CA ALA A 99 6.37 10.02 -12.92
C ALA A 99 5.22 9.46 -13.79
N ASP A 100 5.36 8.23 -14.31
CA ASP A 100 4.30 7.50 -15.02
C ASP A 100 3.04 7.31 -14.17
N TYR A 101 3.17 6.86 -12.93
CA TYR A 101 2.03 6.69 -12.02
C TYR A 101 1.42 8.01 -11.58
N LEU A 102 2.24 9.02 -11.27
CA LEU A 102 1.72 10.34 -10.91
C LEU A 102 0.93 10.96 -12.07
N PHE A 103 1.39 10.79 -13.30
CA PHE A 103 0.65 11.23 -14.48
C PHE A 103 -0.67 10.48 -14.64
N LEU A 104 -0.69 9.17 -14.40
CA LEU A 104 -1.93 8.39 -14.43
C LEU A 104 -2.93 8.84 -13.36
N TYR A 105 -2.48 9.16 -12.15
CA TYR A 105 -3.35 9.75 -11.12
C TYR A 105 -4.03 11.01 -11.63
N PHE A 106 -3.24 11.93 -12.18
CA PHE A 106 -3.76 13.19 -12.70
C PHE A 106 -4.76 12.97 -13.84
N ILE A 107 -4.43 12.15 -14.83
CA ILE A 107 -5.25 11.95 -16.01
C ILE A 107 -6.53 11.18 -15.70
N GLY A 108 -6.44 10.16 -14.84
CA GLY A 108 -7.57 9.34 -14.43
C GLY A 108 -8.67 10.17 -13.78
N ILE A 109 -8.31 10.98 -12.79
CA ILE A 109 -9.30 11.83 -12.10
C ILE A 109 -9.72 13.04 -12.93
N TYR A 110 -8.84 13.57 -13.78
CA TYR A 110 -9.21 14.64 -14.73
C TYR A 110 -10.34 14.19 -15.66
N ILE A 111 -10.24 12.96 -16.20
CA ILE A 111 -11.31 12.35 -17.01
C ILE A 111 -12.60 12.20 -16.19
N LEU A 112 -12.52 11.77 -14.94
CA LEU A 112 -13.70 11.69 -14.06
C LEU A 112 -14.37 13.06 -13.91
N PHE A 113 -13.62 14.12 -13.71
CA PHE A 113 -14.17 15.47 -13.60
C PHE A 113 -14.83 15.95 -14.90
N LEU A 114 -14.27 15.61 -16.05
CA LEU A 114 -14.91 15.88 -17.35
C LEU A 114 -16.22 15.08 -17.53
N VAL A 115 -16.20 13.81 -17.12
CA VAL A 115 -17.42 12.99 -17.07
C VAL A 115 -18.44 13.61 -16.12
N LEU A 116 -18.05 14.18 -15.00
CA LEU A 116 -18.92 14.94 -14.09
C LEU A 116 -19.38 16.29 -14.68
N LYS A 117 -18.96 16.65 -15.89
CA LYS A 117 -19.28 17.90 -16.61
C LYS A 117 -18.74 19.15 -15.91
N LEU A 118 -17.58 19.06 -15.31
CA LEU A 118 -16.90 20.20 -14.71
C LEU A 118 -16.09 20.98 -15.76
N ASP A 119 -15.91 22.28 -15.50
CA ASP A 119 -15.00 23.12 -16.29
C ASP A 119 -13.57 22.60 -16.20
N TYR A 120 -12.83 22.62 -17.31
CA TYR A 120 -11.49 22.07 -17.41
C TYR A 120 -10.49 22.70 -16.43
N LYS A 121 -10.67 23.96 -16.03
CA LYS A 121 -9.80 24.65 -15.04
C LYS A 121 -10.02 24.11 -13.64
N ILE A 122 -11.29 23.86 -13.26
CA ILE A 122 -11.66 23.27 -11.99
C ILE A 122 -11.23 21.79 -11.98
N ALA A 123 -11.38 21.10 -13.10
CA ALA A 123 -10.91 19.72 -13.26
C ALA A 123 -9.38 19.61 -13.13
N PHE A 124 -8.63 20.59 -13.65
CA PHE A 124 -7.17 20.69 -13.51
C PHE A 124 -6.75 20.86 -12.04
N LEU A 125 -7.40 21.79 -11.31
CA LEU A 125 -7.17 21.94 -9.86
C LEU A 125 -7.39 20.61 -9.11
N GLY A 126 -8.51 19.94 -9.40
CA GLY A 126 -8.83 18.68 -8.76
C GLY A 126 -7.88 17.55 -9.14
N ALA A 127 -7.35 17.54 -10.36
CA ALA A 127 -6.36 16.57 -10.77
C ALA A 127 -5.07 16.73 -9.96
N LEU A 128 -4.58 17.95 -9.80
CA LEU A 128 -3.41 18.21 -8.96
C LEU A 128 -3.67 17.90 -7.48
N ALA A 129 -4.87 18.21 -6.98
CA ALA A 129 -5.28 17.90 -5.61
C ALA A 129 -5.25 16.40 -5.30
N PHE A 130 -5.74 15.57 -6.22
CA PHE A 130 -5.71 14.12 -6.06
C PHE A 130 -4.30 13.56 -6.18
N GLY A 131 -3.59 13.85 -7.28
CA GLY A 131 -2.31 13.21 -7.53
C GLY A 131 -1.19 13.66 -6.58
N PHE A 132 -1.24 14.88 -6.05
CA PHE A 132 -0.34 15.36 -5.00
C PHE A 132 -0.86 15.10 -3.58
N SER A 133 -1.92 14.33 -3.40
CA SER A 133 -2.28 13.87 -2.07
C SER A 133 -1.12 13.09 -1.47
N THR A 134 -0.69 13.44 -0.25
CA THR A 134 0.58 12.97 0.31
C THR A 134 0.63 11.46 0.42
N TYR A 135 -0.49 10.80 0.75
CA TYR A 135 -0.56 9.34 0.74
C TYR A 135 -0.17 8.72 -0.61
N LEU A 136 -0.61 9.32 -1.73
CA LEU A 136 -0.31 8.82 -3.08
C LEU A 136 1.15 9.02 -3.45
N ILE A 137 1.76 10.10 -3.04
CA ILE A 137 3.19 10.36 -3.25
C ILE A 137 4.07 9.40 -2.43
N ILE A 138 3.69 9.15 -1.17
CA ILE A 138 4.45 8.26 -0.29
C ILE A 138 4.45 6.83 -0.79
N ILE A 139 3.32 6.29 -1.23
CA ILE A 139 3.28 4.93 -1.77
C ILE A 139 4.16 4.77 -3.03
N LEU A 140 4.40 5.86 -3.77
CA LEU A 140 5.40 5.88 -4.85
C LEU A 140 6.83 5.93 -4.30
N GLY A 141 7.06 6.66 -3.21
CA GLY A 141 8.35 6.75 -2.53
C GLY A 141 8.82 5.39 -2.01
N VAL A 142 7.97 4.70 -1.24
CA VAL A 142 8.30 3.41 -0.61
C VAL A 142 8.28 2.21 -1.58
N GLY A 143 7.70 2.36 -2.78
CA GLY A 143 7.71 1.30 -3.79
C GLY A 143 6.47 0.41 -3.84
N HIS A 144 5.36 0.81 -3.22
CA HIS A 144 4.09 0.10 -3.33
C HIS A 144 3.45 0.26 -4.73
N ASN A 145 4.21 -0.07 -5.77
CA ASN A 145 3.86 0.22 -7.16
C ASN A 145 2.57 -0.47 -7.62
N ALA A 146 2.28 -1.70 -7.18
CA ALA A 146 1.03 -2.39 -7.52
C ALA A 146 -0.19 -1.66 -6.90
N LYS A 147 -0.07 -1.16 -5.66
CA LYS A 147 -1.09 -0.35 -5.01
C LYS A 147 -1.32 0.97 -5.78
N ALA A 148 -0.24 1.69 -6.08
CA ALA A 148 -0.28 2.92 -6.85
C ALA A 148 -0.95 2.72 -8.22
N HIS A 149 -0.61 1.64 -8.88
CA HIS A 149 -1.13 1.26 -10.18
C HIS A 149 -2.66 1.04 -10.16
N ALA A 150 -3.17 0.23 -9.22
CA ALA A 150 -4.61 0.02 -9.07
C ALA A 150 -5.36 1.34 -8.78
N ILE A 151 -4.84 2.16 -7.86
CA ILE A 151 -5.44 3.46 -7.50
C ILE A 151 -5.55 4.39 -8.71
N ALA A 152 -4.58 4.40 -9.61
CA ALA A 152 -4.56 5.29 -10.77
C ALA A 152 -5.77 5.06 -11.70
N TYR A 153 -6.27 3.84 -11.78
CA TYR A 153 -7.41 3.49 -12.63
C TYR A 153 -8.78 3.59 -11.93
N MET A 154 -8.84 3.70 -10.59
CA MET A 154 -10.12 3.85 -9.86
C MET A 154 -11.01 4.98 -10.39
N PRO A 155 -10.51 6.20 -10.67
CA PRO A 155 -11.34 7.28 -11.20
C PRO A 155 -11.93 6.97 -12.58
N LEU A 156 -11.21 6.20 -13.41
CA LEU A 156 -11.71 5.79 -14.72
C LEU A 156 -12.84 4.76 -14.62
N VAL A 157 -12.75 3.82 -13.67
CA VAL A 157 -13.83 2.88 -13.36
C VAL A 157 -15.08 3.64 -12.93
N LEU A 158 -14.95 4.59 -12.00
CA LEU A 158 -16.06 5.45 -11.58
C LEU A 158 -16.62 6.26 -12.75
N SER A 159 -15.78 6.70 -13.67
CA SER A 159 -16.21 7.41 -14.89
C SER A 159 -17.11 6.56 -15.76
N GLY A 160 -16.76 5.30 -16.00
CA GLY A 160 -17.56 4.35 -16.76
C GLY A 160 -18.91 4.08 -16.10
N ILE A 161 -18.92 3.86 -14.77
CA ILE A 161 -20.14 3.66 -13.98
C ILE A 161 -21.08 4.88 -14.09
N ILE A 162 -20.55 6.09 -13.91
CA ILE A 162 -21.34 7.32 -13.99
C ILE A 162 -21.90 7.56 -15.40
N LEU A 163 -21.13 7.24 -16.46
CA LEU A 163 -21.63 7.32 -17.84
C LEU A 163 -22.78 6.35 -18.07
N THR A 164 -22.72 5.13 -17.56
CA THR A 164 -23.78 4.12 -17.65
C THR A 164 -25.06 4.62 -17.00
N PHE A 165 -24.98 5.15 -15.77
CA PHE A 165 -26.12 5.77 -15.09
C PHE A 165 -26.63 7.07 -15.75
N ARG A 166 -25.86 7.68 -16.65
CA ARG A 166 -26.31 8.81 -17.50
C ARG A 166 -26.87 8.37 -18.84
N LYS A 167 -27.25 7.09 -18.98
CA LYS A 167 -27.79 6.49 -20.20
C LYS A 167 -26.83 6.50 -21.40
N ARG A 168 -25.53 6.67 -21.14
CA ARG A 168 -24.47 6.54 -22.15
C ARG A 168 -23.92 5.12 -22.13
N TYR A 169 -24.82 4.15 -22.33
CA TYR A 169 -24.56 2.72 -22.09
C TYR A 169 -23.32 2.18 -22.80
N VAL A 170 -23.16 2.45 -24.10
CA VAL A 170 -22.00 1.97 -24.89
C VAL A 170 -20.70 2.52 -24.34
N TRP A 171 -20.61 3.84 -24.13
CA TRP A 171 -19.41 4.48 -23.61
C TRP A 171 -19.14 4.08 -22.15
N GLY A 172 -20.21 3.92 -21.37
CA GLY A 172 -20.11 3.44 -20.01
C GLY A 172 -19.60 2.00 -19.95
N PHE A 173 -20.15 1.11 -20.76
CA PHE A 173 -19.69 -0.28 -20.90
C PHE A 173 -18.21 -0.36 -21.29
N LEU A 174 -17.83 0.31 -22.39
CA LEU A 174 -16.45 0.29 -22.88
C LEU A 174 -15.47 0.84 -21.86
N LEU A 175 -15.78 1.99 -21.24
CA LEU A 175 -14.87 2.60 -20.27
C LEU A 175 -14.80 1.77 -18.98
N THR A 176 -15.92 1.21 -18.48
CA THR A 176 -15.89 0.32 -17.32
C THR A 176 -15.07 -0.94 -17.60
N SER A 177 -15.27 -1.58 -18.76
CA SER A 177 -14.56 -2.79 -19.14
C SER A 177 -13.05 -2.56 -19.23
N VAL A 178 -12.62 -1.52 -19.95
CA VAL A 178 -11.20 -1.25 -20.14
C VAL A 178 -10.55 -0.76 -18.83
N ALA A 179 -11.18 0.19 -18.13
CA ALA A 179 -10.62 0.73 -16.90
C ALA A 179 -10.50 -0.32 -15.79
N MET A 180 -11.53 -1.19 -15.66
CA MET A 180 -11.51 -2.28 -14.70
C MET A 180 -10.49 -3.35 -15.09
N ALA A 181 -10.33 -3.64 -16.39
CA ALA A 181 -9.29 -4.58 -16.84
C ALA A 181 -7.88 -4.04 -16.56
N LEU A 182 -7.64 -2.74 -16.76
CA LEU A 182 -6.39 -2.07 -16.43
C LEU A 182 -6.13 -2.05 -14.91
N GLU A 183 -7.15 -1.83 -14.11
CA GLU A 183 -7.06 -1.84 -12.65
C GLU A 183 -6.70 -3.25 -12.14
N LEU A 184 -7.37 -4.29 -12.63
CA LEU A 184 -7.07 -5.69 -12.29
C LEU A 184 -5.67 -6.13 -12.74
N THR A 185 -5.12 -5.56 -13.81
CA THR A 185 -3.74 -5.84 -14.27
C THR A 185 -2.69 -5.45 -13.22
N ALA A 186 -3.00 -4.50 -12.34
CA ALA A 186 -2.14 -4.14 -11.21
C ALA A 186 -1.96 -5.27 -10.20
N ASN A 187 -2.85 -6.27 -10.22
CA ASN A 187 -2.86 -7.43 -9.33
C ASN A 187 -2.83 -7.08 -7.83
N HIS A 188 -3.55 -6.02 -7.43
CA HIS A 188 -3.68 -5.59 -6.05
C HIS A 188 -5.15 -5.64 -5.60
N ILE A 189 -5.64 -6.86 -5.38
CA ILE A 189 -7.07 -7.16 -5.14
C ILE A 189 -7.66 -6.37 -3.97
N GLN A 190 -6.87 -6.04 -2.94
CA GLN A 190 -7.32 -5.22 -1.81
C GLN A 190 -7.77 -3.82 -2.26
N MET A 191 -7.09 -3.20 -3.21
CA MET A 191 -7.50 -1.89 -3.73
C MET A 191 -8.78 -1.98 -4.55
N THR A 192 -8.89 -3.01 -5.38
CA THR A 192 -10.12 -3.36 -6.11
C THR A 192 -11.31 -3.55 -5.16
N TYR A 193 -11.08 -4.24 -4.04
CA TYR A 193 -12.09 -4.47 -3.01
C TYR A 193 -12.56 -3.16 -2.35
N TYR A 194 -11.64 -2.26 -2.02
CA TYR A 194 -12.00 -0.96 -1.47
C TYR A 194 -12.78 -0.08 -2.47
N LEU A 195 -12.40 -0.15 -3.76
CA LEU A 195 -13.19 0.48 -4.81
C LEU A 195 -14.61 -0.10 -4.89
N LEU A 196 -14.77 -1.42 -4.74
CA LEU A 196 -16.10 -2.06 -4.70
C LEU A 196 -16.94 -1.51 -3.56
N LEU A 197 -16.41 -1.32 -2.36
CA LEU A 197 -17.15 -0.72 -1.24
C LEU A 197 -17.64 0.69 -1.58
N LEU A 198 -16.81 1.51 -2.22
CA LEU A 198 -17.23 2.84 -2.71
C LEU A 198 -18.31 2.74 -3.78
N VAL A 199 -18.18 1.80 -4.72
CA VAL A 199 -19.18 1.55 -5.78
C VAL A 199 -20.52 1.08 -5.19
N LEU A 200 -20.48 0.29 -4.11
CA LEU A 200 -21.71 -0.08 -3.39
C LEU A 200 -22.38 1.13 -2.73
N CYS A 201 -21.63 2.05 -2.09
CA CYS A 201 -22.18 3.31 -1.58
C CYS A 201 -22.85 4.15 -2.70
N LEU A 202 -22.19 4.23 -3.86
CA LEU A 202 -22.73 4.88 -5.05
C LEU A 202 -23.98 4.17 -5.52
N GLY A 203 -23.96 2.83 -5.67
CA GLY A 203 -25.08 2.01 -6.12
C GLY A 203 -26.32 2.18 -5.25
N VAL A 204 -26.15 2.12 -3.92
CA VAL A 204 -27.25 2.35 -2.95
C VAL A 204 -27.86 3.74 -3.12
N SER A 205 -27.02 4.76 -3.25
CA SER A 205 -27.49 6.15 -3.43
C SER A 205 -28.29 6.33 -4.72
N TYR A 206 -27.86 5.67 -5.82
CA TYR A 206 -28.58 5.67 -7.10
C TYR A 206 -29.85 4.82 -7.04
N LEU A 207 -29.86 3.71 -6.29
CA LEU A 207 -31.05 2.89 -6.07
C LEU A 207 -32.13 3.66 -5.34
N ILE A 208 -31.78 4.34 -4.24
CA ILE A 208 -32.73 5.17 -3.49
C ILE A 208 -33.38 6.24 -4.39
N GLU A 209 -32.59 6.87 -5.25
CA GLU A 209 -33.13 7.86 -6.19
C GLU A 209 -33.99 7.19 -7.27
N ALA A 210 -33.59 6.02 -7.78
CA ALA A 210 -34.38 5.28 -8.76
C ALA A 210 -35.74 4.83 -8.22
N ILE A 211 -35.80 4.44 -6.94
CA ILE A 211 -37.06 4.14 -6.24
C ILE A 211 -37.96 5.40 -6.18
N LYS A 212 -37.37 6.52 -5.70
CA LYS A 212 -38.10 7.79 -5.56
C LYS A 212 -38.63 8.34 -6.90
N SER A 213 -37.82 8.20 -7.96
CA SER A 213 -38.15 8.70 -9.30
C SER A 213 -38.83 7.65 -10.20
N LYS A 214 -39.15 6.45 -9.69
CA LYS A 214 -39.77 5.32 -10.42
C LYS A 214 -38.96 4.92 -11.68
N THR A 215 -37.66 4.91 -11.62
CA THR A 215 -36.73 4.58 -12.73
C THR A 215 -35.95 3.30 -12.50
N LEU A 216 -36.51 2.33 -11.79
CA LEU A 216 -35.85 1.06 -11.44
C LEU A 216 -35.38 0.28 -12.66
N THR A 217 -36.16 0.26 -13.76
CA THR A 217 -35.75 -0.41 -15.02
C THR A 217 -34.41 0.14 -15.51
N HIS A 218 -34.27 1.47 -15.54
CA HIS A 218 -32.99 2.09 -15.92
C HIS A 218 -31.84 1.73 -14.95
N TYR A 219 -32.14 1.69 -13.64
CA TYR A 219 -31.14 1.31 -12.64
C TYR A 219 -30.62 -0.11 -12.89
N PHE A 220 -31.51 -1.10 -13.00
CA PHE A 220 -31.10 -2.50 -13.21
C PHE A 220 -30.49 -2.72 -14.60
N THR A 221 -30.95 -2.03 -15.65
CA THR A 221 -30.26 -2.04 -16.96
C THR A 221 -28.83 -1.53 -16.81
N SER A 222 -28.62 -0.44 -16.06
CA SER A 222 -27.28 0.11 -15.83
C SER A 222 -26.40 -0.88 -15.06
N VAL A 223 -26.93 -1.50 -14.00
CA VAL A 223 -26.22 -2.54 -13.23
C VAL A 223 -25.84 -3.73 -14.11
N GLY A 224 -26.78 -4.24 -14.93
CA GLY A 224 -26.52 -5.35 -15.84
C GLY A 224 -25.38 -5.05 -16.84
N ILE A 225 -25.38 -3.84 -17.41
CA ILE A 225 -24.32 -3.40 -18.32
C ILE A 225 -22.96 -3.34 -17.61
N MET A 226 -22.92 -2.83 -16.37
CA MET A 226 -21.69 -2.77 -15.58
C MET A 226 -21.18 -4.16 -15.20
N VAL A 227 -22.07 -5.07 -14.81
CA VAL A 227 -21.72 -6.46 -14.50
C VAL A 227 -21.12 -7.14 -15.74
N LEU A 228 -21.71 -6.98 -16.92
CA LEU A 228 -21.14 -7.48 -18.17
C LEU A 228 -19.74 -6.89 -18.45
N GLY A 229 -19.56 -5.59 -18.17
CA GLY A 229 -18.26 -4.93 -18.29
C GLY A 229 -17.20 -5.51 -17.34
N VAL A 230 -17.57 -5.76 -16.09
CA VAL A 230 -16.72 -6.39 -15.09
C VAL A 230 -16.39 -7.83 -15.47
N MET A 231 -17.39 -8.62 -15.92
CA MET A 231 -17.13 -10.00 -16.38
C MET A 231 -16.13 -10.04 -17.55
N LEU A 232 -16.26 -9.11 -18.50
CA LEU A 232 -15.28 -9.00 -19.58
C LEU A 232 -13.88 -8.66 -19.04
N SER A 233 -13.79 -7.75 -18.07
CA SER A 233 -12.52 -7.37 -17.43
C SER A 233 -11.86 -8.53 -16.68
N LEU A 234 -12.65 -9.34 -15.97
CA LEU A 234 -12.20 -10.58 -15.33
C LEU A 234 -11.69 -11.58 -16.38
N GLY A 235 -12.43 -11.77 -17.48
CA GLY A 235 -11.99 -12.63 -18.58
C GLY A 235 -10.66 -12.20 -19.19
N LEU A 236 -10.46 -10.90 -19.40
CA LEU A 236 -9.20 -10.33 -19.92
C LEU A 236 -8.00 -10.54 -18.98
N ASN A 237 -8.23 -10.72 -17.67
CA ASN A 237 -7.21 -10.97 -16.67
C ASN A 237 -7.27 -12.39 -16.09
N ALA A 238 -8.04 -13.31 -16.69
CA ALA A 238 -8.36 -14.61 -16.10
C ALA A 238 -7.10 -15.41 -15.72
N THR A 239 -6.10 -15.48 -16.58
CA THR A 239 -4.86 -16.23 -16.31
C THR A 239 -4.17 -15.68 -15.05
N ASN A 240 -3.99 -14.38 -14.95
CA ASN A 240 -3.33 -13.75 -13.80
C ASN A 240 -4.13 -13.92 -12.51
N LEU A 241 -5.45 -13.79 -12.59
CA LEU A 241 -6.36 -13.93 -11.43
C LEU A 241 -6.40 -15.39 -10.94
N LEU A 242 -6.49 -16.36 -11.85
CA LEU A 242 -6.51 -17.79 -11.49
C LEU A 242 -5.17 -18.23 -10.91
N ALA A 243 -4.04 -17.82 -11.50
CA ALA A 243 -2.72 -18.09 -10.95
C ALA A 243 -2.53 -17.45 -9.57
N THR A 244 -3.01 -16.20 -9.39
CA THR A 244 -2.98 -15.53 -8.07
C THR A 244 -3.84 -16.26 -7.04
N LYS A 245 -5.03 -16.76 -7.43
CA LYS A 245 -5.90 -17.54 -6.56
C LYS A 245 -5.23 -18.84 -6.15
N GLU A 246 -4.72 -19.62 -7.11
CA GLU A 246 -4.00 -20.88 -6.86
C GLU A 246 -2.85 -20.68 -5.86
N TYR A 247 -2.04 -19.62 -6.08
CA TYR A 247 -0.96 -19.28 -5.15
C TYR A 247 -1.47 -18.84 -3.77
N ALA A 248 -2.54 -18.04 -3.73
CA ALA A 248 -3.11 -17.57 -2.48
C ALA A 248 -3.62 -18.74 -1.61
N ASP A 249 -4.26 -19.73 -2.21
CA ASP A 249 -4.80 -20.90 -1.51
C ASP A 249 -3.70 -21.74 -0.84
N THR A 250 -2.46 -21.72 -1.36
CA THR A 250 -1.30 -22.45 -0.80
C THR A 250 -0.36 -21.56 0.02
N SER A 251 -0.71 -20.30 0.20
CA SER A 251 0.09 -19.31 0.95
C SER A 251 -0.49 -19.04 2.33
N THR A 252 0.21 -18.19 3.10
CA THR A 252 -0.29 -17.66 4.39
C THR A 252 -1.62 -16.90 4.30
N ARG A 253 -2.15 -16.66 3.10
CA ARG A 253 -3.47 -16.05 2.88
C ARG A 253 -4.59 -17.06 2.65
N GLY A 254 -4.24 -18.33 2.43
CA GLY A 254 -5.17 -19.46 2.33
C GLY A 254 -5.48 -20.08 3.68
N PRO A 255 -6.32 -21.15 3.70
CA PRO A 255 -6.59 -21.91 4.89
C PRO A 255 -5.31 -22.55 5.44
N SER A 256 -5.28 -22.83 6.73
CA SER A 256 -4.22 -23.61 7.38
C SER A 256 -4.66 -25.06 7.54
N ASP A 257 -3.77 -26.00 7.22
CA ASP A 257 -3.99 -27.42 7.53
C ASP A 257 -3.79 -27.69 9.03
N LEU A 258 -3.12 -26.78 9.77
CA LEU A 258 -2.82 -26.91 11.19
C LEU A 258 -3.91 -26.29 12.05
N THR A 259 -4.31 -27.01 13.11
CA THR A 259 -5.26 -26.54 14.13
C THR A 259 -4.57 -26.08 15.42
N ILE A 260 -3.23 -26.15 15.48
CA ILE A 260 -2.40 -25.74 16.62
C ILE A 260 -1.39 -24.66 16.24
N ASN A 261 -0.99 -23.89 17.22
CA ASN A 261 0.14 -22.96 17.18
C ASN A 261 1.46 -23.66 17.54
N PRO A 262 2.64 -23.02 17.35
CA PRO A 262 3.94 -23.60 17.74
C PRO A 262 4.07 -23.94 19.22
N ASP A 263 3.31 -23.29 20.09
CA ASP A 263 3.22 -23.58 21.54
C ASP A 263 2.19 -24.70 21.88
N THR A 264 1.67 -25.35 20.86
CA THR A 264 0.62 -26.39 20.95
C THR A 264 -0.76 -25.90 21.42
N SER A 265 -0.93 -24.58 21.61
CA SER A 265 -2.25 -24.00 21.89
C SER A 265 -3.17 -24.13 20.67
N PRO A 266 -4.50 -24.26 20.87
CA PRO A 266 -5.42 -24.29 19.76
C PRO A 266 -5.31 -23.04 18.91
N LYS A 267 -5.19 -23.23 17.60
CA LYS A 267 -5.25 -22.14 16.64
C LYS A 267 -6.71 -21.75 16.42
N LEU A 268 -6.99 -20.47 16.44
CA LEU A 268 -8.30 -20.00 16.02
C LEU A 268 -8.49 -20.38 14.54
N ASP A 269 -9.56 -21.12 14.28
CA ASP A 269 -9.91 -21.58 12.93
C ASP A 269 -10.31 -20.35 12.09
N THR A 270 -9.34 -19.73 11.47
CA THR A 270 -9.55 -18.60 10.59
C THR A 270 -9.27 -19.01 9.15
N ASP A 271 -10.29 -19.03 8.32
CA ASP A 271 -10.12 -19.07 6.87
C ASP A 271 -9.56 -17.71 6.39
N GLY A 272 -8.32 -17.39 6.78
CA GLY A 272 -7.71 -16.11 6.45
C GLY A 272 -6.46 -15.77 7.26
N LEU A 273 -6.24 -14.47 7.46
CA LEU A 273 -5.16 -13.94 8.27
C LEU A 273 -5.60 -13.80 9.74
N ASP A 274 -4.65 -13.85 10.66
CA ASP A 274 -4.91 -13.63 12.08
C ASP A 274 -5.39 -12.18 12.34
N TYR A 275 -6.26 -12.02 13.32
CA TYR A 275 -6.86 -10.73 13.68
C TYR A 275 -5.81 -9.63 13.94
N ASP A 276 -4.80 -9.94 14.74
CA ASP A 276 -3.74 -9.02 15.09
C ASP A 276 -2.93 -8.61 13.86
N TYR A 277 -2.68 -9.55 12.94
CA TYR A 277 -1.98 -9.27 11.69
C TYR A 277 -2.82 -8.43 10.73
N ILE A 278 -4.14 -8.64 10.66
CA ILE A 278 -5.07 -7.82 9.88
C ILE A 278 -5.06 -6.38 10.40
N THR A 279 -5.11 -6.22 11.73
CA THR A 279 -5.37 -4.95 12.41
C THR A 279 -4.11 -4.24 12.91
N THR A 280 -2.91 -4.82 12.71
CA THR A 280 -1.62 -4.22 13.12
C THR A 280 -1.49 -2.76 12.70
N TYR A 281 -1.87 -2.45 11.45
CA TYR A 281 -1.89 -1.09 10.92
C TYR A 281 -3.32 -0.52 10.97
N SER A 282 -3.83 -0.30 12.17
CA SER A 282 -5.09 0.41 12.42
C SER A 282 -4.81 1.90 12.64
N TYR A 283 -5.59 2.74 11.99
CA TYR A 283 -5.48 4.19 12.12
C TYR A 283 -6.04 4.65 13.46
N GLY A 284 -5.32 5.48 14.17
CA GLY A 284 -5.81 6.08 15.40
C GLY A 284 -6.99 7.04 15.13
N LYS A 285 -7.95 7.12 16.05
CA LYS A 285 -9.08 8.06 15.89
C LYS A 285 -8.60 9.50 15.73
N LEU A 286 -7.62 9.92 16.54
CA LEU A 286 -7.01 11.24 16.46
C LEU A 286 -6.13 11.41 15.22
N GLU A 287 -5.55 10.34 14.68
CA GLU A 287 -4.79 10.38 13.42
C GLU A 287 -5.63 10.89 12.24
N THR A 288 -6.96 10.80 12.32
CA THR A 288 -7.88 11.38 11.33
C THR A 288 -7.57 12.86 11.05
N PHE A 289 -7.08 13.58 12.02
CA PHE A 289 -6.71 15.00 11.85
C PHE A 289 -5.42 15.20 11.03
N ASN A 290 -4.65 14.14 10.76
CA ASN A 290 -3.56 14.20 9.78
C ASN A 290 -4.06 14.60 8.38
N LEU A 291 -5.31 14.30 8.04
CA LEU A 291 -5.93 14.76 6.78
C LEU A 291 -5.92 16.29 6.62
N LEU A 292 -5.94 17.03 7.75
CA LEU A 292 -5.99 18.49 7.80
C LEU A 292 -4.68 19.14 8.28
N VAL A 293 -3.95 18.49 9.18
CA VAL A 293 -2.69 18.96 9.78
C VAL A 293 -1.63 17.87 9.61
N PRO A 294 -0.63 18.04 8.73
CA PRO A 294 0.24 16.94 8.31
C PRO A 294 0.96 16.21 9.46
N ARG A 295 1.47 16.95 10.44
CA ARG A 295 2.18 16.39 11.60
C ARG A 295 1.35 16.45 12.87
N PHE A 296 0.02 16.20 12.75
CA PHE A 296 -0.86 16.16 13.93
C PHE A 296 -0.41 15.10 14.93
N MET A 297 -0.01 13.91 14.43
CA MET A 297 0.52 12.83 15.26
C MET A 297 2.06 12.74 15.18
N GLY A 298 2.75 13.86 14.97
CA GLY A 298 4.20 13.93 14.96
C GLY A 298 4.88 13.59 13.61
N GLY A 299 4.11 13.34 12.55
CA GLY A 299 4.65 13.07 11.20
C GLY A 299 4.89 11.59 10.93
N GLY A 300 6.03 11.23 10.34
CA GLY A 300 6.48 9.86 10.11
C GLY A 300 7.30 9.29 11.26
N SER A 301 7.59 7.99 11.24
CA SER A 301 8.42 7.33 12.26
C SER A 301 9.88 7.83 12.24
N SER A 302 10.35 8.32 11.09
CA SER A 302 11.69 8.92 10.93
C SER A 302 11.58 10.42 10.61
N GLU A 303 10.71 11.13 11.33
CA GLU A 303 10.50 12.56 11.13
C GLU A 303 11.70 13.36 11.62
N PRO A 304 12.18 14.36 10.85
CA PRO A 304 13.24 15.24 11.33
C PRO A 304 12.74 16.14 12.46
N PHE A 305 13.59 16.31 13.48
CA PHE A 305 13.32 17.19 14.61
C PHE A 305 13.27 18.67 14.20
N PRO A 306 12.52 19.52 14.92
CA PRO A 306 12.52 20.96 14.67
C PRO A 306 13.89 21.59 14.91
N GLU A 307 14.17 22.74 14.25
CA GLU A 307 15.47 23.44 14.38
C GLU A 307 15.85 23.79 15.83
N ASN A 308 14.88 24.12 16.68
CA ASN A 308 15.07 24.39 18.12
C ASN A 308 14.47 23.21 18.91
N SER A 309 15.06 22.04 18.77
CA SER A 309 14.57 20.81 19.41
C SER A 309 14.89 20.78 20.90
N ALA A 310 13.86 20.67 21.74
CA ALA A 310 14.02 20.43 23.17
C ALA A 310 14.74 19.11 23.46
N THR A 311 14.50 18.08 22.64
CA THR A 311 15.20 16.77 22.71
C THR A 311 16.68 16.91 22.40
N GLN A 312 17.05 17.71 21.39
CA GLN A 312 18.47 17.98 21.08
C GLN A 312 19.15 18.67 22.25
N ASP A 313 18.52 19.69 22.82
CA ASP A 313 19.07 20.40 23.99
C ASP A 313 19.20 19.48 25.21
N ALA A 314 18.27 18.55 25.41
CA ALA A 314 18.36 17.55 26.46
C ALA A 314 19.58 16.62 26.27
N LEU A 315 19.81 16.12 25.04
CA LEU A 315 20.98 15.30 24.72
C LEU A 315 22.31 16.04 24.95
N LEU A 316 22.39 17.31 24.54
CA LEU A 316 23.56 18.14 24.78
C LEU A 316 23.81 18.38 26.28
N LYS A 317 22.76 18.62 27.08
CA LYS A 317 22.84 18.73 28.55
C LYS A 317 23.26 17.42 29.21
N MET A 318 22.95 16.27 28.64
CA MET A 318 23.41 14.95 29.09
C MET A 318 24.88 14.65 28.71
N GLY A 319 25.54 15.56 28.00
CA GLY A 319 26.95 15.45 27.63
C GLY A 319 27.21 14.85 26.24
N ALA A 320 26.20 14.66 25.40
CA ALA A 320 26.40 14.24 24.03
C ALA A 320 27.06 15.35 23.21
N SER A 321 27.97 14.99 22.32
CA SER A 321 28.50 15.92 21.32
C SER A 321 27.38 16.28 20.29
N PRO A 322 27.48 17.43 19.59
CA PRO A 322 26.47 17.80 18.58
C PRO A 322 26.24 16.73 17.51
N GLN A 323 27.29 16.00 17.11
CA GLN A 323 27.17 14.90 16.14
C GLN A 323 26.45 13.69 16.74
N GLN A 324 26.82 13.30 17.96
CA GLN A 324 26.14 12.20 18.67
C GLN A 324 24.65 12.53 18.91
N ALA A 325 24.36 13.76 19.32
CA ALA A 325 22.96 14.20 19.47
C ALA A 325 22.20 14.05 18.15
N LYS A 326 22.76 14.53 17.04
CA LYS A 326 22.16 14.39 15.71
C LYS A 326 21.93 12.93 15.32
N ASP A 327 22.91 12.06 15.54
CA ASP A 327 22.81 10.63 15.19
C ASP A 327 21.76 9.92 16.06
N THR A 328 21.65 10.31 17.34
CA THR A 328 20.64 9.78 18.26
C THR A 328 19.22 10.23 17.85
N LEU A 329 19.04 11.49 17.44
CA LEU A 329 17.74 12.02 17.01
C LEU A 329 17.15 11.23 15.82
N TYR A 330 17.98 10.72 14.90
CA TYR A 330 17.51 9.88 13.79
C TYR A 330 16.88 8.55 14.23
N GLN A 331 17.14 8.11 15.46
CA GLN A 331 16.61 6.85 16.02
C GLN A 331 15.37 7.04 16.88
N ILE A 332 15.02 8.28 17.21
CA ILE A 332 13.91 8.61 18.10
C ILE A 332 12.67 8.98 17.28
N PRO A 333 11.54 8.25 17.40
CA PRO A 333 10.33 8.57 16.68
C PRO A 333 9.59 9.76 17.29
N LEU A 334 9.32 10.78 16.49
CA LEU A 334 8.39 11.86 16.86
C LEU A 334 6.92 11.45 16.68
N TYR A 335 6.67 10.45 15.86
CA TYR A 335 5.34 9.87 15.70
C TYR A 335 4.81 9.32 17.03
N TRP A 336 3.57 9.67 17.38
CA TRP A 336 2.91 9.23 18.61
C TRP A 336 1.52 8.64 18.40
N GLY A 337 1.23 8.18 17.17
CA GLY A 337 0.01 7.46 16.82
C GLY A 337 0.06 5.96 17.13
N ASP A 338 -0.99 5.25 16.71
CA ASP A 338 -1.23 3.85 17.07
C ASP A 338 -0.56 2.85 16.13
N GLN A 339 -0.04 3.29 14.98
CA GLN A 339 0.57 2.40 13.99
C GLN A 339 2.04 2.13 14.34
N PRO A 340 2.57 0.91 14.11
CA PRO A 340 3.93 0.57 14.50
C PRO A 340 4.99 1.33 13.71
N ILE A 341 4.77 1.50 12.40
CA ILE A 341 5.68 2.23 11.49
C ILE A 341 4.84 3.03 10.50
N VAL A 342 5.15 4.30 10.34
CA VAL A 342 4.50 5.21 9.39
C VAL A 342 5.58 5.95 8.60
N ALA A 343 5.60 5.78 7.28
CA ALA A 343 6.54 6.48 6.42
C ALA A 343 6.24 7.98 6.38
N ALA A 344 4.96 8.35 6.39
CA ALA A 344 4.50 9.73 6.48
C ALA A 344 2.97 9.78 6.71
N PRO A 345 2.41 10.92 7.14
CA PRO A 345 0.98 11.06 7.39
C PRO A 345 0.16 11.02 6.10
N ALA A 346 -1.06 10.46 6.17
CA ALA A 346 -2.05 10.58 5.10
C ALA A 346 -2.65 12.00 5.12
N TYR A 347 -2.07 12.90 4.32
CA TYR A 347 -2.46 14.30 4.25
C TYR A 347 -3.11 14.63 2.92
N VAL A 348 -4.36 15.11 2.95
CA VAL A 348 -5.15 15.46 1.75
C VAL A 348 -5.00 16.94 1.36
N GLY A 349 -4.53 17.75 2.29
CA GLY A 349 -4.39 19.19 2.12
C GLY A 349 -5.43 20.01 2.87
N ALA A 350 -4.99 21.02 3.59
CA ALA A 350 -5.88 21.91 4.35
C ALA A 350 -6.87 22.65 3.45
N VAL A 351 -6.41 23.08 2.26
CA VAL A 351 -7.27 23.70 1.26
C VAL A 351 -8.32 22.73 0.76
N ILE A 352 -7.98 21.46 0.55
CA ILE A 352 -8.91 20.44 0.02
C ILE A 352 -9.96 20.07 1.09
N VAL A 353 -9.54 19.87 2.33
CA VAL A 353 -10.47 19.63 3.45
C VAL A 353 -11.45 20.80 3.61
N PHE A 354 -10.95 22.02 3.53
CA PHE A 354 -11.78 23.23 3.56
C PHE A 354 -12.78 23.26 2.39
N LEU A 355 -12.36 23.04 1.15
CA LEU A 355 -13.24 23.01 -0.02
C LEU A 355 -14.22 21.83 0.00
N ALA A 356 -13.82 20.67 0.51
CA ALA A 356 -14.70 19.51 0.68
C ALA A 356 -15.78 19.79 1.72
N THR A 357 -15.42 20.42 2.82
CA THR A 357 -16.38 20.88 3.85
C THR A 357 -17.35 21.92 3.27
N LEU A 358 -16.87 22.88 2.46
CA LEU A 358 -17.73 23.78 1.72
C LEU A 358 -18.69 23.01 0.79
N GLY A 359 -18.20 21.93 0.18
CA GLY A 359 -19.01 21.01 -0.64
C GLY A 359 -20.15 20.38 0.12
N LEU A 360 -19.98 20.04 1.41
CA LEU A 360 -21.08 19.50 2.25
C LEU A 360 -22.28 20.45 2.36
N PHE A 361 -22.06 21.75 2.32
CA PHE A 361 -23.14 22.75 2.37
C PHE A 361 -23.75 23.03 1.00
N LEU A 362 -23.00 22.83 -0.08
CA LEU A 362 -23.41 23.26 -1.42
C LEU A 362 -23.87 22.13 -2.33
N ILE A 363 -23.29 20.93 -2.22
CA ILE A 363 -23.66 19.77 -3.02
C ILE A 363 -25.02 19.25 -2.55
N GLN A 364 -25.87 18.85 -3.50
CA GLN A 364 -27.21 18.33 -3.23
C GLN A 364 -27.45 17.00 -3.93
N GLY A 365 -28.46 16.27 -3.46
CA GLY A 365 -28.92 15.03 -4.07
C GLY A 365 -27.97 13.85 -3.83
N ARG A 366 -28.11 12.82 -4.66
CA ARG A 366 -27.40 11.53 -4.52
C ARG A 366 -25.90 11.66 -4.50
N VAL A 367 -25.33 12.63 -5.22
CA VAL A 367 -23.85 12.81 -5.31
C VAL A 367 -23.27 13.15 -3.95
N LYS A 368 -23.94 13.98 -3.15
CA LYS A 368 -23.51 14.27 -1.78
C LYS A 368 -23.49 12.98 -0.93
N TRP A 369 -24.54 12.18 -1.03
CA TRP A 369 -24.74 11.05 -0.13
C TRP A 369 -23.78 9.90 -0.40
N TRP A 370 -23.51 9.54 -1.68
CA TRP A 370 -22.55 8.47 -1.94
C TRP A 370 -21.11 8.87 -1.60
N LEU A 371 -20.74 10.14 -1.81
CA LEU A 371 -19.41 10.65 -1.40
C LEU A 371 -19.28 10.65 0.13
N LEU A 372 -20.30 11.16 0.82
CA LEU A 372 -20.27 11.21 2.29
C LEU A 372 -20.27 9.81 2.91
N SER A 373 -21.11 8.88 2.39
CA SER A 373 -21.14 7.51 2.91
C SER A 373 -19.83 6.76 2.60
N GLY A 374 -19.23 6.97 1.41
CA GLY A 374 -17.92 6.44 1.09
C GLY A 374 -16.81 6.97 2.00
N PHE A 375 -16.82 8.27 2.29
CA PHE A 375 -15.91 8.90 3.26
C PHE A 375 -16.06 8.31 4.67
N VAL A 376 -17.29 8.27 5.20
CA VAL A 376 -17.56 7.78 6.55
C VAL A 376 -17.23 6.30 6.68
N LEU A 377 -17.66 5.46 5.72
CA LEU A 377 -17.37 4.02 5.75
C LEU A 377 -15.86 3.76 5.73
N SER A 378 -15.13 4.40 4.82
CA SER A 378 -13.68 4.22 4.73
C SER A 378 -12.94 4.76 5.95
N LEU A 379 -13.40 5.85 6.54
CA LEU A 379 -12.83 6.38 7.78
C LEU A 379 -13.02 5.39 8.94
N LEU A 380 -14.24 4.91 9.15
CA LEU A 380 -14.54 3.97 10.24
C LEU A 380 -13.80 2.65 10.09
N LEU A 381 -13.70 2.11 8.87
CA LEU A 381 -12.94 0.89 8.59
C LEU A 381 -11.43 1.11 8.72
N SER A 382 -10.91 2.31 8.45
CA SER A 382 -9.48 2.61 8.63
C SER A 382 -9.05 2.58 10.10
N TRP A 383 -9.96 2.83 11.04
CA TRP A 383 -9.69 2.76 12.46
C TRP A 383 -9.44 1.33 12.96
N GLY A 384 -9.82 0.29 12.22
CA GLY A 384 -9.50 -1.11 12.52
C GLY A 384 -9.85 -1.49 13.96
N LYS A 385 -8.85 -2.00 14.73
CA LYS A 385 -9.03 -2.37 16.15
C LYS A 385 -9.51 -1.21 17.03
N ASN A 386 -9.28 0.05 16.64
CA ASN A 386 -9.75 1.22 17.36
C ASN A 386 -11.27 1.46 17.20
N PHE A 387 -11.91 0.74 16.27
CA PHE A 387 -13.36 0.66 16.12
C PHE A 387 -13.79 -0.79 15.82
N SER A 388 -13.51 -1.69 16.78
CA SER A 388 -13.63 -3.14 16.65
C SER A 388 -15.02 -3.59 16.20
N ILE A 389 -16.11 -3.01 16.72
CA ILE A 389 -17.49 -3.41 16.37
C ILE A 389 -17.72 -3.52 14.86
N LEU A 390 -17.25 -2.54 14.08
CA LEU A 390 -17.38 -2.58 12.63
C LEU A 390 -16.33 -3.48 11.99
N THR A 391 -15.12 -3.45 12.51
CA THR A 391 -13.99 -4.23 11.98
C THR A 391 -14.25 -5.72 12.16
N ASP A 392 -14.68 -6.16 13.33
CA ASP A 392 -15.04 -7.53 13.65
C ASP A 392 -16.19 -8.01 12.76
N PHE A 393 -17.24 -7.19 12.62
CA PHE A 393 -18.32 -7.50 11.67
C PHE A 393 -17.81 -7.72 10.24
N PHE A 394 -16.87 -6.90 9.76
CA PHE A 394 -16.33 -7.06 8.42
C PHE A 394 -15.42 -8.30 8.31
N ILE A 395 -14.63 -8.61 9.32
CA ILE A 395 -13.74 -9.78 9.34
C ILE A 395 -14.58 -11.08 9.35
N ASP A 396 -15.66 -11.11 10.15
CA ASP A 396 -16.43 -12.34 10.39
C ASP A 396 -17.49 -12.59 9.29
N TYR A 397 -18.11 -11.52 8.76
CA TYR A 397 -19.31 -11.67 7.93
C TYR A 397 -19.15 -11.13 6.50
N VAL A 398 -18.18 -10.27 6.23
CA VAL A 398 -18.04 -9.70 4.88
C VAL A 398 -17.01 -10.50 4.08
N PRO A 399 -17.41 -11.16 2.99
CA PRO A 399 -16.56 -12.08 2.25
C PRO A 399 -15.21 -11.45 1.86
N LEU A 400 -14.13 -12.20 1.99
CA LEU A 400 -12.76 -11.84 1.62
C LEU A 400 -12.09 -10.74 2.47
N TYR A 401 -12.80 -10.07 3.39
CA TYR A 401 -12.19 -8.99 4.18
C TYR A 401 -11.04 -9.51 5.04
N ASN A 402 -11.18 -10.71 5.59
CA ASN A 402 -10.17 -11.42 6.39
C ASN A 402 -8.92 -11.87 5.60
N LYS A 403 -8.90 -11.69 4.27
CA LYS A 403 -7.73 -11.98 3.43
C LYS A 403 -6.77 -10.79 3.30
N PHE A 404 -7.16 -9.60 3.80
CA PHE A 404 -6.42 -8.37 3.64
C PHE A 404 -5.86 -7.89 4.98
N ARG A 405 -4.64 -7.36 4.96
CA ARG A 405 -4.00 -6.74 6.13
C ARG A 405 -3.90 -5.23 5.97
N ALA A 406 -3.49 -4.55 7.05
CA ALA A 406 -3.28 -3.11 7.07
C ALA A 406 -4.55 -2.35 6.66
N VAL A 407 -5.58 -2.47 7.50
CA VAL A 407 -6.91 -1.90 7.29
C VAL A 407 -6.88 -0.39 7.03
N SER A 408 -5.88 0.33 7.55
CA SER A 408 -5.66 1.76 7.26
C SER A 408 -5.50 2.06 5.77
N SER A 409 -5.13 1.09 4.95
CA SER A 409 -5.00 1.25 3.49
C SER A 409 -6.29 1.67 2.78
N ILE A 410 -7.47 1.48 3.41
CA ILE A 410 -8.75 1.96 2.86
C ILE A 410 -8.82 3.49 2.79
N GLN A 411 -7.91 4.21 3.42
CA GLN A 411 -7.79 5.67 3.31
C GLN A 411 -7.64 6.15 1.87
N VAL A 412 -7.20 5.29 0.95
CA VAL A 412 -7.20 5.60 -0.49
C VAL A 412 -8.56 6.09 -0.99
N ILE A 413 -9.65 5.61 -0.41
CA ILE A 413 -11.02 6.05 -0.75
C ILE A 413 -11.26 7.46 -0.21
N ILE A 414 -10.75 7.79 0.97
CA ILE A 414 -10.80 9.16 1.52
C ILE A 414 -10.05 10.12 0.61
N GLU A 415 -8.83 9.73 0.20
CA GLU A 415 -7.96 10.48 -0.72
C GLU A 415 -8.60 10.71 -2.10
N LEU A 416 -9.46 9.80 -2.55
CA LEU A 416 -10.23 9.94 -3.78
C LEU A 416 -11.47 10.83 -3.59
N VAL A 417 -12.22 10.61 -2.51
CA VAL A 417 -13.52 11.24 -2.29
C VAL A 417 -13.40 12.72 -1.92
N LEU A 418 -12.42 13.09 -1.07
CA LEU A 418 -12.28 14.48 -0.62
C LEU A 418 -11.95 15.47 -1.77
N PRO A 419 -11.03 15.19 -2.69
CA PRO A 419 -10.84 16.04 -3.87
C PRO A 419 -12.08 16.13 -4.77
N ILE A 420 -12.85 15.03 -4.92
CA ILE A 420 -14.12 15.06 -5.69
C ILE A 420 -15.12 15.98 -4.99
N MET A 421 -15.27 15.90 -3.67
CA MET A 421 -16.16 16.77 -2.90
C MET A 421 -15.72 18.23 -2.98
N ALA A 422 -14.42 18.51 -2.87
CA ALA A 422 -13.84 19.85 -2.95
C ALA A 422 -14.14 20.52 -4.31
N VAL A 423 -13.87 19.79 -5.39
CA VAL A 423 -14.06 20.29 -6.76
C VAL A 423 -15.55 20.47 -7.09
N LEU A 424 -16.41 19.56 -6.66
CA LEU A 424 -17.85 19.72 -6.80
C LEU A 424 -18.40 20.88 -5.96
N GLY A 425 -17.90 21.04 -4.72
CA GLY A 425 -18.19 22.18 -3.86
C GLY A 425 -17.86 23.50 -4.54
N LEU A 426 -16.66 23.60 -5.09
CA LEU A 426 -16.19 24.78 -5.83
C LEU A 426 -17.03 25.02 -7.08
N HIS A 427 -17.37 23.98 -7.85
CA HIS A 427 -18.26 24.09 -8.99
C HIS A 427 -19.63 24.66 -8.60
N HIS A 428 -20.24 24.14 -7.52
CA HIS A 428 -21.53 24.67 -7.02
C HIS A 428 -21.40 26.09 -6.47
N PHE A 429 -20.28 26.44 -5.89
CA PHE A 429 -20.00 27.81 -5.45
C PHE A 429 -19.97 28.79 -6.63
N PHE A 430 -19.45 28.41 -7.77
CA PHE A 430 -19.41 29.25 -8.97
C PHE A 430 -20.73 29.31 -9.75
N LYS A 431 -21.64 28.34 -9.56
CA LYS A 431 -22.93 28.35 -10.25
C LYS A 431 -23.73 29.64 -9.99
N SER A 432 -24.32 30.19 -11.04
CA SER A 432 -25.20 31.35 -10.95
C SER A 432 -26.52 31.04 -10.21
N THR A 433 -26.94 29.78 -10.24
CA THR A 433 -28.13 29.29 -9.51
C THR A 433 -27.96 29.26 -7.99
N THR A 434 -26.72 29.27 -7.48
CA THR A 434 -26.45 29.38 -6.04
C THR A 434 -26.52 30.83 -5.61
N SER A 435 -27.48 31.17 -4.75
CA SER A 435 -27.67 32.54 -4.27
C SER A 435 -26.42 33.09 -3.55
N LEU A 436 -26.19 34.39 -3.64
CA LEU A 436 -25.07 35.04 -2.98
C LEU A 436 -25.12 34.85 -1.46
N GLN A 437 -26.30 34.88 -0.87
CA GLN A 437 -26.50 34.63 0.55
C GLN A 437 -26.03 33.22 0.92
N LYS A 438 -26.45 32.18 0.16
CA LYS A 438 -26.02 30.81 0.40
C LYS A 438 -24.51 30.64 0.28
N LYS A 439 -23.88 31.30 -0.73
CA LYS A 439 -22.41 31.30 -0.88
C LYS A 439 -21.72 31.87 0.34
N LYS A 440 -22.16 33.07 0.81
CA LYS A 440 -21.57 33.73 1.98
C LYS A 440 -21.77 32.94 3.28
N THR A 441 -22.99 32.43 3.50
CA THR A 441 -23.30 31.64 4.71
C THR A 441 -22.53 30.33 4.74
N SER A 442 -22.46 29.60 3.61
CA SER A 442 -21.67 28.36 3.53
C SER A 442 -20.17 28.63 3.73
N LEU A 443 -19.66 29.72 3.16
CA LEU A 443 -18.27 30.12 3.33
C LEU A 443 -17.97 30.46 4.80
N LEU A 444 -18.85 31.24 5.45
CA LEU A 444 -18.72 31.58 6.87
C LEU A 444 -18.69 30.32 7.75
N TYR A 445 -19.68 29.43 7.60
CA TYR A 445 -19.73 28.20 8.41
C TYR A 445 -18.50 27.32 8.19
N THR A 446 -18.08 27.13 6.94
CA THR A 446 -16.89 26.34 6.62
C THR A 446 -15.64 26.94 7.28
N THR A 447 -15.45 28.26 7.16
CA THR A 447 -14.31 28.96 7.76
C THR A 447 -14.34 28.87 9.28
N SER A 448 -15.52 29.05 9.91
CA SER A 448 -15.69 28.94 11.36
C SER A 448 -15.43 27.53 11.88
N ILE A 449 -15.89 26.49 11.16
CA ILE A 449 -15.68 25.09 11.56
C ILE A 449 -14.20 24.72 11.43
N ILE A 450 -13.62 24.85 10.25
CA ILE A 450 -12.24 24.41 10.01
C ILE A 450 -11.23 25.34 10.68
N GLY A 451 -11.40 26.66 10.55
CA GLY A 451 -10.52 27.63 11.21
C GLY A 451 -10.65 27.59 12.72
N GLY A 452 -11.88 27.47 13.24
CA GLY A 452 -12.12 27.32 14.68
C GLY A 452 -11.49 26.05 15.25
N LEU A 453 -11.60 24.92 14.54
CA LEU A 453 -10.95 23.67 14.93
C LEU A 453 -9.43 23.81 15.02
N LEU A 454 -8.80 24.44 14.02
CA LEU A 454 -7.35 24.68 14.02
C LEU A 454 -6.92 25.62 15.16
N VAL A 455 -7.70 26.66 15.45
CA VAL A 455 -7.45 27.55 16.60
C VAL A 455 -7.56 26.79 17.93
N VAL A 456 -8.54 25.89 18.05
CA VAL A 456 -8.70 25.03 19.23
C VAL A 456 -7.48 24.12 19.40
N PHE A 457 -6.97 23.52 18.32
CA PHE A 457 -5.75 22.69 18.39
C PHE A 457 -4.52 23.49 18.88
N ILE A 458 -4.39 24.75 18.43
CA ILE A 458 -3.27 25.60 18.84
C ILE A 458 -3.37 26.03 20.30
N LEU A 459 -4.55 26.50 20.71
CA LEU A 459 -4.75 27.10 22.05
C LEU A 459 -4.89 26.05 23.14
N PHE A 460 -5.56 24.96 22.89
CA PHE A 460 -5.91 23.93 23.87
C PHE A 460 -5.12 22.64 23.76
N LYS A 461 -4.00 22.64 23.02
CA LYS A 461 -3.14 21.48 22.75
C LYS A 461 -2.84 20.62 23.98
N ASN A 462 -2.40 21.24 25.08
CA ASN A 462 -2.01 20.52 26.29
C ASN A 462 -3.21 20.01 27.11
N ALA A 463 -4.41 20.58 26.91
CA ALA A 463 -5.64 20.12 27.54
C ALA A 463 -6.30 18.96 26.74
N LEU A 464 -6.09 18.93 25.43
CA LEU A 464 -6.73 17.96 24.54
C LEU A 464 -5.88 16.75 24.24
N PHE A 465 -4.54 16.88 24.26
CA PHE A 465 -3.63 15.86 23.77
C PHE A 465 -2.56 15.54 24.81
N SER A 466 -2.27 14.25 24.97
CA SER A 466 -1.23 13.74 25.88
C SER A 466 0.16 13.72 25.25
N PHE A 467 0.28 13.70 23.92
CA PHE A 467 1.52 13.52 23.16
C PHE A 467 2.29 12.24 23.54
N VAL A 468 1.58 11.22 24.03
CA VAL A 468 2.14 9.93 24.47
C VAL A 468 1.95 8.88 23.36
N SER A 469 3.02 8.18 23.00
CA SER A 469 2.98 7.02 22.13
C SER A 469 2.91 5.73 22.96
N PRO A 470 2.27 4.66 22.44
CA PRO A 470 2.35 3.33 23.04
C PRO A 470 3.79 2.80 23.20
N TYR A 471 4.75 3.35 22.46
CA TYR A 471 6.16 2.94 22.44
C TYR A 471 7.07 3.82 23.32
N ASP A 472 6.54 4.82 24.03
CA ASP A 472 7.33 5.74 24.85
C ASP A 472 7.96 5.06 26.08
N GLY A 473 7.42 3.91 26.52
CA GLY A 473 7.91 3.16 27.69
C GLY A 473 9.39 2.78 27.58
N GLU A 474 9.80 2.26 26.44
CA GLU A 474 11.20 1.85 26.20
C GLU A 474 12.17 3.04 26.28
N ILE A 475 11.75 4.21 25.80
CA ILE A 475 12.56 5.45 25.85
C ILE A 475 12.68 5.94 27.29
N ILE A 476 11.58 5.85 28.05
CA ILE A 476 11.58 6.26 29.49
C ILE A 476 12.51 5.35 30.29
N GLU A 477 12.50 4.04 30.05
CA GLU A 477 13.40 3.09 30.71
C GLU A 477 14.87 3.35 30.37
N ALA A 478 15.17 3.68 29.10
CA ALA A 478 16.53 3.89 28.63
C ALA A 478 17.12 5.27 29.01
N MET A 479 16.31 6.33 28.94
CA MET A 479 16.78 7.74 28.99
C MET A 479 16.14 8.57 30.12
N GLY A 480 15.12 8.05 30.77
CA GLY A 480 14.40 8.70 31.86
C GLY A 480 13.26 9.66 31.45
N ALA A 481 12.39 9.95 32.40
CA ALA A 481 11.21 10.78 32.18
C ALA A 481 11.51 12.22 31.72
N PRO A 482 12.54 12.95 32.20
CA PRO A 482 12.83 14.30 31.73
C PRO A 482 13.22 14.36 30.25
N PHE A 483 13.85 13.32 29.73
CA PHE A 483 14.17 13.21 28.31
C PHE A 483 12.89 13.00 27.48
N MET A 484 11.97 12.16 27.97
CA MET A 484 10.70 11.95 27.31
C MET A 484 9.82 13.22 27.28
N ASP A 485 9.90 14.06 28.31
CA ASP A 485 9.18 15.34 28.32
C ASP A 485 9.70 16.30 27.24
N ALA A 486 11.00 16.28 26.96
CA ALA A 486 11.58 17.04 25.85
C ALA A 486 11.05 16.54 24.48
N ILE A 487 10.92 15.23 24.28
CA ILE A 487 10.32 14.67 23.06
C ILE A 487 8.85 15.12 22.91
N ARG A 488 8.09 15.12 23.99
CA ARG A 488 6.69 15.60 23.97
C ARG A 488 6.58 17.08 23.65
N GLU A 489 7.55 17.88 24.08
CA GLU A 489 7.65 19.30 23.73
C GLU A 489 7.87 19.47 22.21
N ASP A 490 8.76 18.68 21.61
CA ASP A 490 8.98 18.69 20.16
C ASP A 490 7.74 18.22 19.39
N ARG A 491 7.05 17.16 19.85
CA ARG A 491 5.75 16.71 19.28
C ARG A 491 4.71 17.83 19.31
N THR A 492 4.63 18.55 20.43
CA THR A 492 3.73 19.71 20.59
C THR A 492 4.08 20.82 19.62
N THR A 493 5.37 21.12 19.45
CA THR A 493 5.87 22.14 18.52
C THR A 493 5.51 21.82 17.08
N LEU A 494 5.66 20.55 16.65
CA LEU A 494 5.26 20.10 15.31
C LEU A 494 3.76 20.29 15.06
N LEU A 495 2.92 19.90 16.01
CA LEU A 495 1.46 20.08 15.92
C LEU A 495 1.08 21.55 15.76
N VAL A 496 1.66 22.43 16.57
CA VAL A 496 1.35 23.88 16.53
C VAL A 496 1.79 24.50 15.22
N ASN A 497 3.01 24.23 14.77
CA ASN A 497 3.57 24.79 13.54
C ASN A 497 2.74 24.37 12.31
N ASP A 498 2.36 23.09 12.22
CA ASP A 498 1.56 22.62 11.08
C ASP A 498 0.08 23.00 11.20
N SER A 499 -0.46 23.19 12.41
CA SER A 499 -1.80 23.78 12.61
C SER A 499 -1.85 25.23 12.18
N LEU A 500 -0.82 26.03 12.50
CA LEU A 500 -0.69 27.43 12.02
C LEU A 500 -0.56 27.48 10.51
N ARG A 501 0.27 26.61 9.92
CA ARG A 501 0.42 26.47 8.48
C ARG A 501 -0.94 26.18 7.81
N SER A 502 -1.66 25.18 8.30
CA SER A 502 -2.98 24.81 7.79
C SER A 502 -4.00 25.94 7.92
N LEU A 503 -3.96 26.67 9.06
CA LEU A 503 -4.83 27.82 9.29
C LEU A 503 -4.57 28.93 8.26
N VAL A 504 -3.31 29.23 7.95
CA VAL A 504 -2.94 30.23 6.92
C VAL A 504 -3.52 29.82 5.55
N PHE A 505 -3.36 28.55 5.13
CA PHE A 505 -3.92 28.09 3.86
C PHE A 505 -5.45 28.17 3.83
N VAL A 506 -6.13 27.77 4.91
CA VAL A 506 -7.58 27.88 5.04
C VAL A 506 -8.06 29.35 4.95
N VAL A 507 -7.40 30.27 5.64
CA VAL A 507 -7.73 31.71 5.60
C VAL A 507 -7.51 32.28 4.19
N LEU A 508 -6.41 31.93 3.53
CA LEU A 508 -6.14 32.39 2.16
C LEU A 508 -7.16 31.86 1.15
N ALA A 509 -7.56 30.57 1.29
CA ALA A 509 -8.60 29.98 0.45
C ALA A 509 -9.96 30.65 0.69
N ALA A 510 -10.34 30.86 1.95
CA ALA A 510 -11.57 31.53 2.33
C ALA A 510 -11.60 32.99 1.81
N PHE A 511 -10.49 33.72 1.96
CA PHE A 511 -10.34 35.07 1.46
C PHE A 511 -10.45 35.15 -0.07
N THR A 512 -9.82 34.20 -0.77
CA THR A 512 -9.91 34.09 -2.22
C THR A 512 -11.36 33.91 -2.70
N LEU A 513 -12.14 33.02 -2.04
CA LEU A 513 -13.56 32.82 -2.35
C LEU A 513 -14.42 34.03 -1.96
N TRP A 514 -14.06 34.73 -0.87
CA TRP A 514 -14.73 35.98 -0.47
C TRP A 514 -14.51 37.09 -1.53
N LEU A 515 -13.29 37.25 -2.05
CA LEU A 515 -13.00 38.21 -3.14
C LEU A 515 -13.82 37.91 -4.41
N TYR A 516 -14.02 36.61 -4.73
CA TYR A 516 -14.93 36.22 -5.81
C TYR A 516 -16.39 36.59 -5.49
N SER A 517 -16.86 36.30 -4.28
CA SER A 517 -18.24 36.58 -3.86
C SER A 517 -18.58 38.08 -3.84
N THR A 518 -17.56 38.93 -3.64
CA THR A 518 -17.64 40.41 -3.70
C THR A 518 -17.35 40.97 -5.07
N LYS A 519 -17.23 40.10 -6.11
CA LYS A 519 -16.94 40.46 -7.51
C LYS A 519 -15.59 41.18 -7.76
N LYS A 520 -14.66 41.12 -6.79
CA LYS A 520 -13.30 41.66 -6.96
C LYS A 520 -12.44 40.73 -7.81
N PHE A 521 -12.65 39.42 -7.70
CA PHE A 521 -11.98 38.41 -8.54
C PHE A 521 -12.93 37.82 -9.58
N LYS A 522 -12.39 37.54 -10.80
CA LYS A 522 -13.07 36.70 -11.81
C LYS A 522 -12.86 35.24 -11.50
N GLN A 523 -13.78 34.34 -11.92
CA GLN A 523 -13.70 32.91 -11.68
C GLN A 523 -12.33 32.31 -12.07
N THR A 524 -11.79 32.67 -13.23
CA THR A 524 -10.49 32.15 -13.70
C THR A 524 -9.36 32.50 -12.75
N LEU A 525 -9.29 33.74 -12.26
CA LEU A 525 -8.27 34.14 -11.28
C LEU A 525 -8.45 33.44 -9.95
N THR A 526 -9.70 33.29 -9.48
CA THR A 526 -10.01 32.55 -8.25
C THR A 526 -9.53 31.10 -8.35
N VAL A 527 -9.82 30.41 -9.46
CA VAL A 527 -9.37 29.03 -9.67
C VAL A 527 -7.84 28.96 -9.75
N ALA A 528 -7.20 29.90 -10.42
CA ALA A 528 -5.73 29.94 -10.53
C ALA A 528 -5.06 30.13 -9.15
N VAL A 529 -5.58 31.04 -8.30
CA VAL A 529 -5.05 31.26 -6.95
C VAL A 529 -5.28 30.01 -6.08
N LEU A 530 -6.49 29.43 -6.12
CA LEU A 530 -6.77 28.18 -5.38
C LEU A 530 -5.89 27.03 -5.86
N THR A 531 -5.62 26.92 -7.17
CA THR A 531 -4.71 25.90 -7.71
C THR A 531 -3.29 26.09 -7.15
N ALA A 532 -2.80 27.33 -7.12
CA ALA A 532 -1.51 27.62 -6.53
C ALA A 532 -1.47 27.28 -5.03
N LEU A 533 -2.51 27.65 -4.26
CA LEU A 533 -2.60 27.30 -2.84
C LEU A 533 -2.59 25.78 -2.64
N VAL A 534 -3.35 25.01 -3.42
CA VAL A 534 -3.37 23.54 -3.35
C VAL A 534 -1.99 22.96 -3.65
N VAL A 535 -1.30 23.44 -4.70
CA VAL A 535 0.03 22.93 -5.05
C VAL A 535 1.05 23.27 -3.96
N PHE A 536 1.07 24.52 -3.47
CA PHE A 536 1.99 24.89 -2.38
C PHE A 536 1.69 24.16 -1.07
N ASP A 537 0.42 23.90 -0.77
CA ASP A 537 0.00 23.17 0.40
C ASP A 537 0.47 21.71 0.33
N LEU A 538 0.15 20.99 -0.73
CA LEU A 538 0.46 19.57 -0.87
C LEU A 538 1.95 19.31 -1.16
N VAL A 539 2.49 19.91 -2.21
CA VAL A 539 3.90 19.70 -2.59
C VAL A 539 4.87 20.13 -1.49
N GLY A 540 4.49 21.18 -0.71
CA GLY A 540 5.29 21.62 0.43
C GLY A 540 5.36 20.58 1.55
N VAL A 541 4.35 19.73 1.71
CA VAL A 541 4.37 18.58 2.64
C VAL A 541 5.04 17.38 2.01
N ASP A 542 4.68 17.05 0.77
CA ASP A 542 5.20 15.87 0.05
C ASP A 542 6.72 15.85 -0.02
N ARG A 543 7.34 17.01 -0.27
CA ARG A 543 8.79 17.15 -0.35
C ARG A 543 9.53 16.98 0.99
N ARG A 544 8.83 16.92 2.10
CA ARG A 544 9.44 16.52 3.38
C ARG A 544 9.80 15.04 3.39
N TYR A 545 9.03 14.22 2.64
CA TYR A 545 9.05 12.76 2.69
C TYR A 545 9.56 12.11 1.40
N VAL A 546 9.27 12.74 0.25
CA VAL A 546 9.70 12.23 -1.05
C VAL A 546 10.28 13.39 -1.85
N ASN A 547 11.60 13.42 -1.98
CA ASN A 547 12.33 14.52 -2.57
C ASN A 547 13.51 14.04 -3.46
N SER A 548 14.40 14.92 -3.87
CA SER A 548 15.53 14.60 -4.76
C SER A 548 16.61 13.74 -4.10
N GLU A 549 16.67 13.68 -2.77
CA GLU A 549 17.66 12.89 -2.04
C GLU A 549 17.35 11.39 -2.08
N ASP A 550 16.07 11.04 -2.29
CA ASP A 550 15.62 9.65 -2.44
C ASP A 550 16.05 9.01 -3.78
N PHE A 551 16.67 9.80 -4.67
CA PHE A 551 17.08 9.33 -5.99
C PHE A 551 18.53 8.90 -6.04
N VAL A 552 18.73 7.67 -6.48
CA VAL A 552 20.05 7.03 -6.61
C VAL A 552 20.39 6.77 -8.08
N ASN A 553 21.65 6.42 -8.33
CA ASN A 553 22.05 5.93 -9.65
C ASN A 553 21.27 4.62 -9.95
N ARG A 554 20.81 4.46 -11.17
CA ARG A 554 20.04 3.31 -11.63
C ARG A 554 20.71 1.96 -11.32
N ARG A 555 22.06 1.92 -11.34
CA ARG A 555 22.83 0.73 -10.99
C ARG A 555 22.55 0.22 -9.57
N VAL A 556 22.28 1.12 -8.62
CA VAL A 556 21.96 0.74 -7.22
C VAL A 556 20.68 -0.09 -7.15
N MET A 557 19.68 0.22 -7.98
CA MET A 557 18.42 -0.53 -8.05
C MET A 557 18.53 -1.81 -8.89
N GLU A 558 19.41 -1.83 -9.90
CA GLU A 558 19.63 -3.00 -10.76
C GLU A 558 20.56 -4.03 -10.12
N GLN A 559 21.50 -3.59 -9.30
CA GLN A 559 22.47 -4.41 -8.58
C GLN A 559 22.47 -4.04 -7.08
N PRO A 560 21.36 -4.30 -6.37
CA PRO A 560 21.17 -3.78 -5.01
C PRO A 560 22.06 -4.45 -3.97
N PHE A 561 22.49 -5.68 -4.22
CA PHE A 561 23.33 -6.43 -3.30
C PHE A 561 24.71 -6.65 -3.89
N GLN A 562 25.72 -6.20 -3.13
CA GLN A 562 27.11 -6.42 -3.50
C GLN A 562 27.58 -7.78 -2.98
N LYS A 563 28.50 -8.40 -3.73
CA LYS A 563 29.10 -9.66 -3.31
C LYS A 563 29.93 -9.45 -2.04
N THR A 564 29.58 -10.15 -0.99
CA THR A 564 30.33 -10.22 0.27
C THR A 564 31.35 -11.36 0.23
N ALA A 565 32.25 -11.42 1.21
CA ALA A 565 33.14 -12.55 1.35
C ALA A 565 32.41 -13.89 1.48
N ALA A 566 31.25 -13.88 2.18
CA ALA A 566 30.38 -15.04 2.30
C ALA A 566 29.79 -15.46 0.94
N THR A 567 29.24 -14.53 0.16
CA THR A 567 28.68 -14.87 -1.16
C THR A 567 29.76 -15.37 -2.15
N LEU A 568 30.98 -14.81 -2.10
CA LEU A 568 32.10 -15.29 -2.90
C LEU A 568 32.57 -16.71 -2.49
N GLN A 569 32.41 -17.06 -1.21
CA GLN A 569 32.66 -18.44 -0.74
C GLN A 569 31.59 -19.39 -1.32
N LEU A 570 30.30 -19.00 -1.25
CA LEU A 570 29.19 -19.81 -1.75
C LEU A 570 29.29 -20.07 -3.27
N GLU A 571 29.74 -19.09 -4.06
CA GLU A 571 29.88 -19.24 -5.51
C GLU A 571 30.91 -20.31 -5.93
N LYS A 572 31.82 -20.69 -5.04
CA LYS A 572 32.82 -21.74 -5.30
C LYS A 572 32.27 -23.16 -5.12
N GLU A 573 31.13 -23.28 -4.46
CA GLU A 573 30.49 -24.57 -4.21
C GLU A 573 29.71 -25.02 -5.43
N THR A 574 29.76 -26.30 -5.70
CA THR A 574 29.06 -26.94 -6.82
C THR A 574 27.84 -27.73 -6.36
N GLY A 575 26.93 -27.98 -7.29
CA GLY A 575 25.70 -28.74 -7.05
C GLY A 575 24.57 -27.88 -6.48
N ARG A 576 23.39 -28.49 -6.31
CA ARG A 576 22.20 -27.83 -5.78
C ARG A 576 22.19 -27.89 -4.25
N TYR A 577 22.04 -26.73 -3.60
CA TYR A 577 21.92 -26.61 -2.15
C TYR A 577 21.17 -25.32 -1.81
N ARG A 578 20.69 -25.24 -0.57
CA ARG A 578 20.04 -24.01 -0.05
C ARG A 578 20.91 -23.35 1.01
N VAL A 579 20.60 -22.07 1.24
CA VAL A 579 21.27 -21.22 2.21
C VAL A 579 20.23 -20.66 3.19
N TYR A 580 20.61 -20.60 4.47
CA TYR A 580 19.83 -19.95 5.51
C TYR A 580 20.59 -18.73 6.04
N ASP A 581 19.93 -17.56 6.07
CA ASP A 581 20.52 -16.32 6.59
C ASP A 581 20.14 -16.11 8.06
N ALA A 582 20.93 -16.63 8.97
CA ALA A 582 20.77 -16.37 10.40
C ALA A 582 21.42 -15.03 10.84
N ALA A 583 22.16 -14.36 9.95
CA ALA A 583 22.77 -13.06 10.24
C ALA A 583 21.74 -11.92 10.14
N ASN A 584 20.71 -12.12 9.29
CA ASN A 584 19.62 -11.18 9.06
C ASN A 584 18.29 -11.93 9.23
N ASN A 585 17.17 -11.23 9.13
CA ASN A 585 15.86 -11.90 9.17
C ASN A 585 15.61 -12.60 7.81
N ALA A 586 15.90 -13.90 7.74
CA ALA A 586 15.83 -14.71 6.53
C ALA A 586 14.44 -14.65 5.85
N PHE A 587 13.36 -14.56 6.62
CA PHE A 587 11.98 -14.55 6.11
C PHE A 587 11.44 -13.14 5.81
N ASN A 588 12.29 -12.10 5.96
CA ASN A 588 12.01 -10.72 5.60
C ASN A 588 13.15 -10.06 4.80
N SER A 589 14.00 -10.86 4.16
CA SER A 589 15.09 -10.39 3.30
C SER A 589 15.22 -11.29 2.07
N ALA A 590 15.43 -10.67 0.91
CA ALA A 590 15.70 -11.38 -0.34
C ALA A 590 17.19 -11.32 -0.75
N GLU A 591 18.09 -10.91 0.14
CA GLU A 591 19.52 -10.77 -0.18
C GLU A 591 20.13 -12.09 -0.64
N VAL A 592 19.86 -13.19 0.09
CA VAL A 592 20.31 -14.52 -0.31
C VAL A 592 19.66 -14.97 -1.62
N SER A 593 18.37 -14.70 -1.82
CA SER A 593 17.66 -15.04 -3.07
C SER A 593 18.25 -14.38 -4.32
N TYR A 594 19.02 -13.28 -4.14
CA TYR A 594 19.69 -12.61 -5.25
C TYR A 594 20.87 -13.40 -5.82
N THR A 595 21.55 -14.18 -4.99
CA THR A 595 22.78 -14.90 -5.34
C THR A 595 22.67 -16.40 -5.29
N ASN A 596 21.81 -16.95 -4.44
CA ASN A 596 21.71 -18.37 -4.12
C ASN A 596 20.25 -18.80 -3.88
N SER A 597 20.02 -20.11 -3.86
CA SER A 597 18.74 -20.67 -3.40
C SER A 597 18.59 -20.50 -1.90
N SER A 598 17.56 -19.77 -1.47
CA SER A 598 17.27 -19.46 -0.07
C SER A 598 16.06 -20.26 0.44
N ILE A 599 16.09 -20.65 1.72
CA ILE A 599 14.86 -21.11 2.39
C ILE A 599 13.98 -19.95 2.88
N GLY A 600 14.51 -18.73 2.91
CA GLY A 600 13.80 -17.50 3.22
C GLY A 600 13.49 -16.67 1.98
N GLY A 601 13.02 -15.45 2.20
CA GLY A 601 12.68 -14.50 1.13
C GLY A 601 11.89 -13.31 1.68
N TYR A 602 11.48 -12.42 0.77
CA TYR A 602 10.68 -11.24 1.10
C TYR A 602 9.36 -11.24 0.32
N HIS A 603 8.28 -11.69 0.94
CA HIS A 603 6.96 -11.72 0.31
C HIS A 603 5.83 -11.58 1.33
N ALA A 604 4.78 -10.83 0.96
CA ALA A 604 3.60 -10.62 1.82
C ALA A 604 2.66 -11.84 1.92
N ALA A 605 2.73 -12.76 0.96
CA ALA A 605 2.05 -14.05 0.96
C ALA A 605 3.13 -15.13 0.84
N LYS A 606 3.61 -15.63 1.95
CA LYS A 606 4.65 -16.66 1.99
C LYS A 606 4.04 -18.04 1.74
N PRO A 607 4.77 -19.00 1.13
CA PRO A 607 4.31 -20.39 1.06
C PRO A 607 3.98 -20.92 2.46
N ARG A 608 2.76 -21.41 2.66
CA ARG A 608 2.22 -21.76 3.99
C ARG A 608 3.10 -22.78 4.70
N ARG A 609 3.36 -23.94 4.10
CA ARG A 609 4.12 -25.01 4.73
C ARG A 609 5.56 -24.61 5.07
N MET A 610 6.19 -23.73 4.28
CA MET A 610 7.51 -23.21 4.62
C MET A 610 7.44 -22.25 5.82
N GLN A 611 6.39 -21.42 5.91
CA GLN A 611 6.19 -20.55 7.06
C GLN A 611 5.91 -21.38 8.33
N ASP A 612 5.07 -22.42 8.24
CA ASP A 612 4.76 -23.29 9.37
C ASP A 612 6.03 -24.00 9.89
N ILE A 613 6.88 -24.55 9.01
CA ILE A 613 8.18 -25.11 9.41
C ILE A 613 9.09 -24.05 10.04
N ALA A 614 9.07 -22.82 9.52
CA ALA A 614 9.85 -21.74 10.09
C ALA A 614 9.39 -21.40 11.51
N ASP A 615 8.09 -21.28 11.73
CA ASP A 615 7.51 -20.92 13.03
C ASP A 615 7.66 -22.02 14.08
N PHE A 616 7.46 -23.28 13.71
CA PHE A 616 7.57 -24.42 14.62
C PHE A 616 9.02 -24.78 14.97
N TYR A 617 9.97 -24.60 14.05
CA TYR A 617 11.30 -25.18 14.17
C TYR A 617 12.43 -24.19 13.92
N ILE A 618 12.49 -23.57 12.75
CA ILE A 618 13.67 -22.79 12.34
C ILE A 618 13.87 -21.57 13.24
N ASN A 619 12.79 -20.87 13.59
CA ASN A 619 12.81 -19.71 14.49
C ASN A 619 13.13 -20.13 15.95
N GLN A 620 12.96 -21.42 16.28
CA GLN A 620 13.34 -22.01 17.57
C GLN A 620 14.82 -22.52 17.57
N GLY A 621 15.54 -22.40 16.44
CA GLY A 621 16.92 -22.81 16.30
C GLY A 621 17.14 -24.29 15.98
N ASP A 622 16.12 -24.99 15.49
CA ASP A 622 16.23 -26.41 15.12
C ASP A 622 17.04 -26.59 13.83
N ILE A 623 18.23 -27.19 13.99
CA ILE A 623 19.15 -27.50 12.88
C ILE A 623 18.67 -28.73 12.07
N SER A 624 17.86 -29.64 12.66
CA SER A 624 17.42 -30.85 11.97
C SER A 624 16.54 -30.50 10.76
N MET A 625 15.72 -29.47 10.86
CA MET A 625 14.92 -28.98 9.75
C MET A 625 15.77 -28.36 8.65
N LEU A 626 16.84 -27.67 9.01
CA LEU A 626 17.80 -27.15 8.02
C LEU A 626 18.49 -28.29 7.26
N ASN A 627 18.77 -29.43 7.94
CA ASN A 627 19.33 -30.62 7.28
C ASN A 627 18.34 -31.22 6.28
N MET A 628 17.07 -31.37 6.66
CA MET A 628 15.98 -31.86 5.80
C MET A 628 15.80 -30.94 4.57
N LEU A 629 15.86 -29.63 4.74
CA LEU A 629 15.72 -28.66 3.67
C LEU A 629 16.99 -28.50 2.81
N ASN A 630 18.02 -29.33 3.00
CA ASN A 630 19.31 -29.27 2.28
C ASN A 630 20.03 -27.93 2.41
N VAL A 631 19.97 -27.32 3.60
CA VAL A 631 20.70 -26.08 3.89
C VAL A 631 22.17 -26.42 4.15
N ARG A 632 23.00 -26.23 3.11
CA ARG A 632 24.43 -26.51 3.18
C ARG A 632 25.23 -25.40 3.84
N PHE A 633 24.74 -24.16 3.79
CA PHE A 633 25.39 -23.01 4.41
C PHE A 633 24.40 -22.22 5.26
N ILE A 634 24.88 -21.84 6.44
CA ILE A 634 24.21 -20.95 7.37
C ILE A 634 25.06 -19.67 7.45
N LEU A 635 24.47 -18.51 7.08
CA LEU A 635 25.14 -17.22 7.22
C LEU A 635 24.95 -16.71 8.64
N THR A 636 26.08 -16.36 9.30
CA THR A 636 26.08 -15.84 10.67
C THR A 636 26.96 -14.60 10.76
N ARG A 637 26.81 -13.80 11.81
CA ARG A 637 27.69 -12.68 12.09
C ARG A 637 28.88 -13.14 12.94
N SER A 638 30.08 -12.83 12.48
CA SER A 638 31.31 -13.00 13.24
C SER A 638 31.41 -11.93 14.34
N LYS A 639 32.38 -12.12 15.27
CA LYS A 639 32.61 -11.18 16.39
C LYS A 639 32.90 -9.73 15.95
N ASN A 640 33.46 -9.54 14.77
CA ASN A 640 33.73 -8.23 14.17
C ASN A 640 32.56 -7.72 13.28
N GLY A 641 31.39 -8.35 13.33
CA GLY A 641 30.19 -7.94 12.59
C GLY A 641 30.10 -8.41 11.14
N ALA A 642 31.14 -8.99 10.58
CA ALA A 642 31.14 -9.47 9.20
C ALA A 642 30.29 -10.72 9.05
N VAL A 643 29.54 -10.81 7.94
CA VAL A 643 28.77 -12.02 7.60
C VAL A 643 29.72 -13.08 7.05
N ILE A 644 29.64 -14.29 7.60
CA ILE A 644 30.41 -15.47 7.22
C ILE A 644 29.50 -16.64 6.94
N GLY A 645 29.87 -17.49 5.98
CA GLY A 645 29.17 -18.74 5.66
C GLY A 645 29.73 -19.92 6.46
N GLN A 646 28.93 -20.47 7.35
CA GLN A 646 29.26 -21.71 8.06
C GLN A 646 28.70 -22.91 7.30
N ARG A 647 29.57 -23.88 7.01
CA ARG A 647 29.16 -25.12 6.31
C ARG A 647 28.42 -26.06 7.25
N ASN A 648 27.26 -26.52 6.85
CA ASN A 648 26.52 -27.60 7.51
C ASN A 648 26.84 -28.94 6.84
N PRO A 649 27.56 -29.84 7.50
CA PRO A 649 27.92 -31.14 6.92
C PRO A 649 26.82 -32.20 7.04
N TYR A 650 25.71 -31.91 7.73
CA TYR A 650 24.69 -32.89 8.09
C TYR A 650 23.47 -32.86 7.17
N THR A 651 23.53 -32.17 6.06
CA THR A 651 22.40 -32.08 5.11
C THR A 651 21.99 -33.44 4.57
N ASN A 652 20.67 -33.65 4.39
CA ASN A 652 20.15 -34.89 3.82
C ASN A 652 20.41 -35.01 2.31
N GLY A 653 20.67 -33.90 1.62
CA GLY A 653 20.86 -33.83 0.17
C GLY A 653 19.58 -33.39 -0.55
N ASN A 654 19.62 -33.43 -1.89
CA ASN A 654 18.46 -33.02 -2.71
C ASN A 654 17.36 -34.07 -2.76
N ALA A 655 17.72 -35.35 -2.63
CA ALA A 655 16.83 -36.49 -2.51
C ALA A 655 17.57 -37.62 -1.80
N TRP A 656 16.85 -38.44 -1.03
CA TRP A 656 17.42 -39.57 -0.31
C TRP A 656 16.38 -40.65 -0.08
N PHE A 657 16.84 -41.88 0.11
CA PHE A 657 15.99 -42.98 0.53
C PHE A 657 15.82 -43.00 2.03
N VAL A 658 14.63 -43.34 2.52
CA VAL A 658 14.32 -43.51 3.94
C VAL A 658 14.17 -45.00 4.29
N GLU A 659 14.45 -45.35 5.54
CA GLU A 659 14.33 -46.72 6.04
C GLU A 659 12.91 -47.01 6.57
N ASN A 660 12.21 -46.00 7.04
CA ASN A 660 10.90 -46.10 7.65
C ASN A 660 9.94 -45.04 7.15
N VAL A 661 8.66 -45.38 7.12
CA VAL A 661 7.56 -44.43 6.85
C VAL A 661 6.63 -44.47 8.07
N LEU A 662 6.46 -43.33 8.71
CA LEU A 662 5.52 -43.14 9.82
C LEU A 662 4.24 -42.50 9.29
N MET A 663 3.13 -43.22 9.43
CA MET A 663 1.81 -42.71 9.04
C MET A 663 1.18 -41.93 10.17
N VAL A 664 0.60 -40.78 9.85
CA VAL A 664 -0.08 -39.90 10.79
C VAL A 664 -1.49 -39.54 10.30
N GLU A 665 -2.39 -39.28 11.25
CA GLU A 665 -3.81 -39.05 10.98
C GLU A 665 -4.16 -37.60 10.67
N THR A 666 -3.34 -36.63 11.13
CA THR A 666 -3.60 -35.19 11.02
C THR A 666 -2.34 -34.42 10.64
N ALA A 667 -2.53 -33.27 10.06
CA ALA A 667 -1.43 -32.33 9.76
C ALA A 667 -0.72 -31.87 11.05
N ASP A 668 -1.44 -31.72 12.16
CA ASP A 668 -0.84 -31.39 13.46
C ASP A 668 0.12 -32.46 13.92
N ALA A 669 -0.25 -33.75 13.77
CA ALA A 669 0.62 -34.87 14.08
C ALA A 669 1.81 -34.93 13.12
N GLU A 670 1.62 -34.58 11.83
CA GLU A 670 2.69 -34.52 10.84
C GLU A 670 3.76 -33.48 11.23
N ILE A 671 3.36 -32.28 11.60
CA ILE A 671 4.32 -31.25 11.95
C ILE A 671 4.96 -31.51 13.32
N THR A 672 4.19 -31.91 14.35
CA THR A 672 4.70 -32.08 15.72
C THR A 672 5.64 -33.27 15.87
N GLN A 673 5.54 -34.28 15.03
CA GLN A 673 6.41 -35.46 15.10
C GLN A 673 7.74 -35.30 14.37
N LEU A 674 7.95 -34.19 13.63
CA LEU A 674 9.18 -33.94 12.88
C LEU A 674 10.43 -33.83 13.78
N ASP A 675 10.31 -33.33 15.01
CA ASP A 675 11.41 -33.21 15.96
C ASP A 675 11.80 -34.56 16.63
N SER A 676 10.87 -35.51 16.66
CA SER A 676 11.06 -36.80 17.29
C SER A 676 11.71 -37.85 16.39
N ILE A 677 11.93 -37.55 15.12
CA ILE A 677 12.47 -38.46 14.12
C ILE A 677 13.82 -38.03 13.56
N ASN A 678 14.56 -38.99 13.02
CA ASN A 678 15.66 -38.70 12.13
C ASN A 678 15.15 -38.61 10.69
N THR A 679 15.01 -37.38 10.18
CA THR A 679 14.47 -37.09 8.83
C THR A 679 15.28 -37.71 7.70
N LYS A 680 16.53 -38.16 7.95
CA LYS A 680 17.36 -38.89 6.99
C LYS A 680 16.98 -40.37 6.89
N LYS A 681 16.31 -40.91 7.90
CA LYS A 681 15.94 -42.31 7.99
C LYS A 681 14.44 -42.59 7.96
N THR A 682 13.64 -41.63 8.39
CA THR A 682 12.21 -41.77 8.53
C THR A 682 11.49 -40.62 7.83
N ALA A 683 10.49 -40.94 7.00
CA ALA A 683 9.54 -40.00 6.48
C ALA A 683 8.24 -40.06 7.30
N ILE A 684 7.62 -38.89 7.51
CA ILE A 684 6.26 -38.77 8.04
C ILE A 684 5.33 -38.50 6.86
N VAL A 685 4.22 -39.22 6.79
CA VAL A 685 3.25 -39.14 5.72
C VAL A 685 1.84 -39.09 6.27
N HIS A 686 1.10 -38.06 5.89
CA HIS A 686 -0.32 -37.95 6.22
C HIS A 686 -1.12 -39.02 5.47
N LYS A 687 -2.10 -39.63 6.12
CA LYS A 687 -2.88 -40.76 5.58
C LYS A 687 -3.62 -40.46 4.26
N GLU A 688 -3.89 -39.23 3.97
CA GLU A 688 -4.53 -38.84 2.71
C GLU A 688 -3.71 -39.25 1.49
N PHE A 689 -2.37 -39.40 1.63
CA PHE A 689 -1.46 -39.81 0.57
C PHE A 689 -1.33 -41.32 0.42
N LEU A 690 -1.94 -42.12 1.33
CA LEU A 690 -1.94 -43.60 1.27
C LEU A 690 -2.32 -44.16 -0.12
N PRO A 691 -3.34 -43.62 -0.81
CA PRO A 691 -3.73 -44.17 -2.11
C PRO A 691 -2.62 -44.03 -3.20
N TYR A 692 -1.64 -43.17 -2.95
CA TYR A 692 -0.53 -42.88 -3.91
C TYR A 692 0.76 -43.60 -3.51
N LEU A 693 0.79 -44.31 -2.36
CA LEU A 693 1.99 -44.98 -1.84
C LEU A 693 1.83 -46.48 -1.87
N PRO A 694 2.67 -47.22 -2.57
CA PRO A 694 2.67 -48.69 -2.57
C PRO A 694 3.34 -49.22 -1.28
N ILE A 695 2.84 -48.84 -0.10
CA ILE A 695 3.50 -49.14 1.20
C ILE A 695 3.62 -50.66 1.45
N ALA A 696 2.70 -51.47 0.92
CA ALA A 696 2.72 -52.93 1.09
C ALA A 696 3.91 -53.59 0.35
N ASP A 697 4.49 -52.95 -0.65
CA ASP A 697 5.53 -53.48 -1.51
C ASP A 697 6.90 -52.77 -1.34
N ILE A 698 7.06 -51.92 -0.33
CA ILE A 698 8.34 -51.22 -0.09
C ILE A 698 9.36 -52.24 0.43
N GLN A 699 10.29 -52.63 -0.42
CA GLN A 699 11.43 -53.48 -0.08
C GLN A 699 12.72 -52.67 -0.14
N ARG A 700 13.65 -53.00 0.76
CA ARG A 700 14.98 -52.34 0.76
C ARG A 700 15.75 -52.86 -0.45
N ASP A 701 16.06 -51.95 -1.37
CA ASP A 701 16.99 -52.20 -2.46
C ASP A 701 18.32 -51.44 -2.24
N SER A 702 19.35 -52.20 -1.90
CA SER A 702 20.70 -51.65 -1.68
C SER A 702 21.39 -51.18 -2.95
N THR A 703 20.85 -51.48 -4.11
CA THR A 703 21.38 -51.08 -5.45
C THR A 703 20.69 -49.86 -6.03
N ALA A 704 19.61 -49.41 -5.38
CA ALA A 704 18.86 -48.26 -5.85
C ALA A 704 19.73 -46.97 -5.81
N THR A 705 19.71 -46.21 -6.88
CA THR A 705 20.46 -44.97 -7.03
C THR A 705 19.51 -43.81 -7.40
N ILE A 706 19.87 -42.61 -6.95
CA ILE A 706 19.15 -41.39 -7.35
C ILE A 706 20.10 -40.58 -8.24
N ASN A 707 19.70 -40.35 -9.48
CA ASN A 707 20.38 -39.42 -10.40
C ASN A 707 19.59 -38.10 -10.45
N LEU A 708 20.25 -37.00 -10.20
CA LEU A 708 19.65 -35.65 -10.10
C LEU A 708 20.13 -34.77 -11.24
#